data_8ea2ad090f3109099419c6b65a617a7b
#
_entry.id   8ea2ad090f3109099419c6b65a617a7b
#
_cell.length_a   1.000
_cell.length_b   1.000
_cell.length_c   1.000
_cell.angle_alpha   90.00
_cell.angle_beta   90.00
_cell.angle_gamma   90.00
#
_symmetry.space_group_name_H-M   'P 1'
#
loop_
_entity.id
_entity.type
_entity.pdbx_description
1 polymer ?
#
loop_
_entity_poly.entity_id
_entity_poly.type
_entity_poly.pdbx_seq_one_letter_code
_entity_poly.pdbx_strand_id
1 'polypeptide(L)'
;MTTVTLRGVPITFPFEPYDIQKEYMEKVLECLQNQTNGVLESPTGTGKTLSLLCSTLAWLQLKKDQLRVQRQMVGNLNENEFTAEFWKAKDLTEKQMNSRSMSGLPTIIYASRTHSQLSQAMQELKRTAYSNMKACVLGSRDQLCTLPELAKETGTYKNQMCQLKVLTRSCHLYNRVEKKKDDPDITGVNIMDIEDIVKLGNLHKFCPFYMAKELKQQADIVFMPYNYLLDPVIRKVMAIQLSDAVVILDEAHNVEKICEESASLQIKSSDVTLAIEEVTAIMKMMANESLSFDDSPKDFDPDQLCNLKQFFLDLEKEIDKIELKSGPEGTTLEGTYIFELFGKAGVTAENFYSVTGLIANIVQFLSTVSEGPFARKGNNLRMFEDIIKVIFLGTSDEFRQKVNKCYKLHVTEEEVKKRRSDWLSKATAKSGGKVLNYWCFSPGFGMNMLMASGMRSLILTSGTLAPLKPLISELEVNVGVRLENPHIVTDDQVCVKIVTAGPDSEPLNCSYYNRENIKYISSLGRSILNLTRVIPNGLLIFFPSYPIMLKCQQHWQECGLWSDINAQKAIYVEPRDKDSFNSAMTNYYEKVNDPNLKGAIFMGVCRGKVSEGLDFADANGRAVIITGLPYPPLKDPRVILKKRYLDVCNATDREFLRGDEWYSLEASRAVNQAIGRVIRHKDDYGAILLLDARFNNAKIKGQMSLWLRNRIKHVPNFGELMRDLRMFFKKADADFGSLQRRPSSAAPSAEFEVPKTYKGDKFNFSTSSIASSSSESLSNNGEVTIHKRLQPSHQHASKRMKINLIPNVATHSNVNNTTTKEYIIMVKKSLDESSFKNFTLALKVYKDTGNVTTLTESLETIFRSKSHLKYLIPGLESYVKVQHKAEFSDYCKQNGLLD
;
A
#
# COMPACT_ATOMS: atom_id res chain seq x y z
N MET A 1 -13.98 -27.10 21.27
CA MET A 1 -14.37 -26.93 19.86
C MET A 1 -15.74 -27.55 19.69
N THR A 2 -16.65 -26.84 19.01
CA THR A 2 -18.04 -27.27 18.79
C THR A 2 -18.24 -27.62 17.32
N THR A 3 -18.92 -28.72 17.03
CA THR A 3 -19.24 -29.10 15.65
C THR A 3 -20.69 -28.78 15.34
N VAL A 4 -20.89 -27.99 14.26
CA VAL A 4 -22.21 -27.60 13.77
C VAL A 4 -22.35 -28.08 12.33
N THR A 5 -23.45 -28.74 12.01
CA THR A 5 -23.72 -29.20 10.64
C THR A 5 -24.59 -28.19 9.92
N LEU A 6 -24.01 -27.55 8.87
CA LEU A 6 -24.70 -26.56 8.03
C LEU A 6 -24.72 -27.09 6.58
N ARG A 7 -25.85 -27.07 5.94
CA ARG A 7 -26.04 -27.56 4.55
C ARG A 7 -25.39 -28.94 4.26
N GLY A 8 -25.41 -29.83 5.27
CA GLY A 8 -24.79 -31.16 5.16
C GLY A 8 -23.27 -31.21 5.33
N VAL A 9 -22.63 -30.09 5.69
CA VAL A 9 -21.20 -30.00 5.96
C VAL A 9 -20.98 -29.90 7.48
N PRO A 10 -20.25 -30.82 8.14
CA PRO A 10 -19.88 -30.68 9.54
C PRO A 10 -18.74 -29.69 9.68
N ILE A 11 -18.99 -28.58 10.37
CA ILE A 11 -18.01 -27.53 10.63
C ILE A 11 -17.57 -27.59 12.08
N THR A 12 -16.29 -27.80 12.33
CA THR A 12 -15.72 -27.73 13.68
C THR A 12 -15.26 -26.30 13.94
N PHE A 13 -15.94 -25.62 14.87
CA PHE A 13 -15.67 -24.22 15.22
C PHE A 13 -15.01 -24.12 16.61
N PRO A 14 -14.11 -23.15 16.86
CA PRO A 14 -13.37 -23.05 18.13
C PRO A 14 -14.26 -22.88 19.37
N PHE A 15 -15.44 -22.29 19.22
CA PHE A 15 -16.44 -22.05 20.25
C PHE A 15 -17.85 -22.23 19.66
N GLU A 16 -18.90 -22.05 20.44
CA GLU A 16 -20.28 -22.05 19.92
C GLU A 16 -20.48 -20.84 19.00
N PRO A 17 -20.78 -21.05 17.69
CA PRO A 17 -20.93 -19.94 16.75
C PRO A 17 -22.25 -19.19 16.98
N TYR A 18 -22.20 -17.86 16.85
CA TYR A 18 -23.38 -17.00 16.89
C TYR A 18 -24.28 -17.24 15.67
N ASP A 19 -25.55 -16.89 15.78
CA ASP A 19 -26.50 -17.11 14.68
C ASP A 19 -26.08 -16.37 13.39
N ILE A 20 -25.57 -15.16 13.50
CA ILE A 20 -25.03 -14.41 12.35
C ILE A 20 -23.80 -15.10 11.72
N GLN A 21 -22.99 -15.82 12.53
CA GLN A 21 -21.88 -16.60 12.00
C GLN A 21 -22.39 -17.86 11.31
N LYS A 22 -23.43 -18.52 11.85
CA LYS A 22 -24.07 -19.68 11.22
C LYS A 22 -24.66 -19.28 9.87
N GLU A 23 -25.42 -18.18 9.80
CA GLU A 23 -25.98 -17.64 8.57
C GLU A 23 -24.89 -17.31 7.55
N TYR A 24 -23.82 -16.66 7.99
CA TYR A 24 -22.68 -16.32 7.13
C TYR A 24 -22.01 -17.59 6.57
N MET A 25 -21.75 -18.59 7.42
CA MET A 25 -21.17 -19.88 7.00
C MET A 25 -22.10 -20.64 6.04
N GLU A 26 -23.42 -20.60 6.25
CA GLU A 26 -24.41 -21.18 5.32
C GLU A 26 -24.34 -20.54 3.93
N LYS A 27 -24.21 -19.20 3.86
CA LYS A 27 -24.09 -18.47 2.59
C LYS A 27 -22.76 -18.75 1.88
N VAL A 28 -21.66 -18.90 2.63
CA VAL A 28 -20.37 -19.37 2.07
C VAL A 28 -20.53 -20.77 1.47
N LEU A 29 -21.13 -21.71 2.20
CA LEU A 29 -21.36 -23.07 1.70
C LEU A 29 -22.30 -23.09 0.50
N GLU A 30 -23.29 -22.20 0.46
CA GLU A 30 -24.19 -22.03 -0.70
C GLU A 30 -23.41 -21.66 -1.95
N CYS A 31 -22.47 -20.71 -1.86
CA CYS A 31 -21.61 -20.37 -2.98
C CYS A 31 -20.76 -21.56 -3.44
N LEU A 32 -20.15 -22.28 -2.51
CA LEU A 32 -19.23 -23.38 -2.81
C LEU A 32 -19.93 -24.61 -3.41
N GLN A 33 -21.11 -24.96 -2.88
CA GLN A 33 -21.88 -26.10 -3.33
C GLN A 33 -22.55 -25.87 -4.70
N ASN A 34 -23.10 -24.66 -4.90
CA ASN A 34 -23.79 -24.27 -6.12
C ASN A 34 -22.86 -23.74 -7.21
N GLN A 35 -21.55 -23.58 -6.93
CA GLN A 35 -20.58 -22.97 -7.84
C GLN A 35 -21.02 -21.56 -8.31
N THR A 36 -21.53 -20.77 -7.39
CA THR A 36 -22.02 -19.42 -7.65
C THR A 36 -21.15 -18.39 -6.96
N ASN A 37 -21.18 -17.15 -7.47
CA ASN A 37 -20.49 -16.05 -6.83
C ASN A 37 -21.33 -15.46 -5.71
N GLY A 38 -20.65 -14.99 -4.66
CA GLY A 38 -21.27 -14.40 -3.48
C GLY A 38 -20.72 -13.02 -3.12
N VAL A 39 -21.60 -12.15 -2.62
CA VAL A 39 -21.23 -10.87 -2.00
C VAL A 39 -21.79 -10.85 -0.59
N LEU A 40 -20.88 -10.92 0.39
CA LEU A 40 -21.21 -11.17 1.78
C LEU A 40 -20.70 -10.03 2.66
N GLU A 41 -21.59 -9.19 3.17
CA GLU A 41 -21.26 -8.19 4.18
C GLU A 41 -21.50 -8.75 5.59
N SER A 42 -20.50 -8.67 6.43
CA SER A 42 -20.63 -8.91 7.87
C SER A 42 -19.78 -7.90 8.62
N PRO A 43 -20.33 -7.13 9.57
CA PRO A 43 -19.62 -6.06 10.26
C PRO A 43 -18.29 -6.50 10.88
N THR A 44 -17.41 -5.55 11.14
CA THR A 44 -16.15 -5.82 11.86
C THR A 44 -16.45 -6.36 13.27
N GLY A 45 -15.59 -7.26 13.77
CA GLY A 45 -15.80 -7.82 15.10
C GLY A 45 -16.78 -8.99 15.21
N THR A 46 -17.44 -9.38 14.10
CA THR A 46 -18.36 -10.55 14.07
C THR A 46 -17.68 -11.91 13.86
N GLY A 47 -16.35 -11.96 13.78
CA GLY A 47 -15.61 -13.19 13.54
C GLY A 47 -15.68 -13.68 12.08
N LYS A 48 -15.89 -12.78 11.12
CA LYS A 48 -16.00 -13.03 9.69
C LYS A 48 -14.91 -13.93 9.13
N THR A 49 -13.62 -13.59 9.36
CA THR A 49 -12.46 -14.33 8.86
C THR A 49 -12.46 -15.77 9.36
N LEU A 50 -12.74 -15.98 10.64
CA LEU A 50 -12.83 -17.30 11.25
C LEU A 50 -13.96 -18.14 10.63
N SER A 51 -15.17 -17.56 10.50
CA SER A 51 -16.33 -18.21 9.89
C SER A 51 -16.06 -18.60 8.44
N LEU A 52 -15.41 -17.72 7.68
CA LEU A 52 -15.04 -17.94 6.29
C LEU A 52 -14.04 -19.09 6.14
N LEU A 53 -12.97 -19.09 6.94
CA LEU A 53 -11.95 -20.15 6.90
C LEU A 53 -12.54 -21.50 7.34
N CYS A 54 -13.26 -21.56 8.46
CA CYS A 54 -13.83 -22.82 8.96
C CYS A 54 -14.83 -23.44 7.97
N SER A 55 -15.76 -22.65 7.41
CA SER A 55 -16.75 -23.17 6.46
C SER A 55 -16.11 -23.63 5.14
N THR A 56 -15.17 -22.85 4.61
CA THR A 56 -14.51 -23.18 3.33
C THR A 56 -13.63 -24.42 3.45
N LEU A 57 -12.86 -24.54 4.55
CA LEU A 57 -11.97 -25.67 4.76
C LEU A 57 -12.73 -26.95 5.19
N ALA A 58 -13.81 -26.83 5.95
CA ALA A 58 -14.72 -27.95 6.22
C ALA A 58 -15.27 -28.54 4.93
N TRP A 59 -15.74 -27.67 4.03
CA TRP A 59 -16.23 -28.10 2.71
C TRP A 59 -15.13 -28.77 1.88
N LEU A 60 -13.92 -28.24 1.87
CA LEU A 60 -12.79 -28.85 1.16
C LEU A 60 -12.41 -30.21 1.77
N GLN A 61 -12.42 -30.33 3.10
CA GLN A 61 -12.16 -31.60 3.79
C GLN A 61 -13.19 -32.65 3.39
N LEU A 62 -14.48 -32.30 3.43
CA LEU A 62 -15.56 -33.20 2.99
C LEU A 62 -15.36 -33.66 1.54
N LYS A 63 -14.94 -32.75 0.64
CA LYS A 63 -14.63 -33.12 -0.76
C LYS A 63 -13.44 -34.08 -0.86
N LYS A 64 -12.40 -33.88 -0.06
CA LYS A 64 -11.24 -34.80 0.01
C LYS A 64 -11.70 -36.21 0.46
N ASP A 65 -12.54 -36.27 1.47
CA ASP A 65 -13.00 -37.53 2.03
C ASP A 65 -13.93 -38.25 1.04
N GLN A 66 -14.82 -37.55 0.37
CA GLN A 66 -15.66 -38.09 -0.71
C GLN A 66 -14.81 -38.69 -1.86
N LEU A 67 -13.77 -37.99 -2.30
CA LEU A 67 -12.87 -38.48 -3.36
C LEU A 67 -12.05 -39.70 -2.88
N ARG A 68 -11.64 -39.75 -1.64
CA ARG A 68 -10.94 -40.91 -1.07
C ARG A 68 -11.84 -42.15 -1.08
N VAL A 69 -13.09 -42.02 -0.66
CA VAL A 69 -14.07 -43.11 -0.67
C VAL A 69 -14.35 -43.57 -2.10
N GLN A 70 -14.55 -42.66 -3.05
CA GLN A 70 -14.75 -42.98 -4.46
C GLN A 70 -13.57 -43.76 -5.04
N ARG A 71 -12.31 -43.37 -4.75
CA ARG A 71 -11.12 -44.08 -5.20
C ARG A 71 -11.01 -45.48 -4.60
N GLN A 72 -11.35 -45.64 -3.34
CA GLN A 72 -11.38 -46.96 -2.69
C GLN A 72 -12.45 -47.90 -3.31
N MET A 73 -13.63 -47.35 -3.60
CA MET A 73 -14.69 -48.14 -4.28
C MET A 73 -14.29 -48.56 -5.70
N VAL A 74 -13.65 -47.66 -6.48
CA VAL A 74 -13.15 -48.00 -7.83
C VAL A 74 -11.97 -48.96 -7.77
N GLY A 75 -11.09 -48.83 -6.78
CA GLY A 75 -9.95 -49.75 -6.56
C GLY A 75 -10.39 -51.18 -6.25
N ASN A 76 -11.48 -51.37 -5.50
CA ASN A 76 -12.01 -52.65 -5.15
C ASN A 76 -12.78 -53.35 -6.32
N LEU A 77 -13.15 -52.61 -7.37
CA LEU A 77 -13.85 -53.17 -8.53
C LEU A 77 -12.92 -53.73 -9.63
N ASN A 78 -11.64 -53.44 -9.60
CA ASN A 78 -10.73 -53.70 -10.72
C ASN A 78 -9.58 -54.69 -10.43
N GLU A 79 -9.64 -55.52 -9.39
CA GLU A 79 -8.54 -56.46 -9.10
C GLU A 79 -8.45 -57.69 -10.02
N ASN A 80 -9.38 -57.89 -10.98
CA ASN A 80 -9.41 -59.17 -11.73
C ASN A 80 -9.00 -59.12 -13.20
N GLU A 81 -8.78 -57.99 -13.86
CA GLU A 81 -8.41 -57.96 -15.30
C GLU A 81 -7.62 -56.72 -15.76
N PHE A 82 -6.44 -56.46 -15.31
CA PHE A 82 -5.58 -55.47 -15.99
C PHE A 82 -4.10 -55.85 -16.03
N THR A 83 -3.55 -55.89 -17.24
CA THR A 83 -2.20 -56.28 -17.65
C THR A 83 -1.07 -55.34 -17.17
N ALA A 84 0.19 -55.83 -17.23
CA ALA A 84 1.42 -55.14 -16.85
C ALA A 84 1.63 -53.76 -17.48
N GLU A 85 0.96 -53.40 -18.59
CA GLU A 85 0.97 -52.08 -19.21
C GLU A 85 0.21 -51.03 -18.39
N PHE A 86 -0.86 -51.43 -17.70
CA PHE A 86 -1.57 -50.54 -16.77
C PHE A 86 -0.72 -50.16 -15.55
N TRP A 87 0.13 -51.03 -15.04
CA TRP A 87 1.02 -50.73 -13.94
C TRP A 87 2.17 -49.80 -14.34
N LYS A 88 2.68 -49.87 -15.60
CA LYS A 88 3.64 -48.90 -16.15
C LYS A 88 3.02 -47.52 -16.38
N ALA A 89 1.77 -47.48 -16.85
CA ALA A 89 1.02 -46.23 -16.98
C ALA A 89 0.66 -45.64 -15.60
N LYS A 90 0.43 -46.49 -14.57
CA LYS A 90 0.17 -46.06 -13.18
C LYS A 90 1.39 -45.39 -12.53
N ASP A 91 2.58 -45.90 -12.76
CA ASP A 91 3.84 -45.32 -12.22
C ASP A 91 4.21 -43.97 -12.90
N LEU A 92 3.88 -43.82 -14.18
CA LEU A 92 4.01 -42.54 -14.90
C LEU A 92 2.92 -41.55 -14.49
N THR A 93 1.69 -42.03 -14.20
CA THR A 93 0.57 -41.21 -13.70
C THR A 93 0.72 -40.85 -12.22
N GLU A 94 1.30 -41.67 -11.36
CA GLU A 94 1.59 -41.29 -9.97
C GLU A 94 2.61 -40.16 -9.87
N LYS A 95 3.61 -40.12 -10.74
CA LYS A 95 4.55 -38.98 -10.81
C LYS A 95 3.92 -37.72 -11.40
N GLN A 96 2.92 -37.86 -12.32
CA GLN A 96 2.13 -36.74 -12.84
C GLN A 96 0.92 -36.40 -11.96
N MET A 97 0.37 -37.35 -11.20
CA MET A 97 -0.79 -37.21 -10.31
C MET A 97 -0.52 -36.42 -9.01
N ASN A 98 0.72 -36.05 -8.74
CA ASN A 98 1.05 -35.15 -7.65
C ASN A 98 0.69 -33.68 -7.94
N SER A 99 0.22 -33.34 -9.14
CA SER A 99 -0.36 -32.03 -9.40
C SER A 99 -1.86 -32.06 -9.04
N ARG A 100 -2.29 -31.16 -8.21
CA ARG A 100 -3.68 -30.99 -7.72
C ARG A 100 -4.71 -30.84 -8.84
N SER A 101 -4.31 -30.33 -9.98
CA SER A 101 -5.10 -30.21 -11.20
C SER A 101 -5.67 -31.55 -11.74
N MET A 102 -4.94 -32.66 -11.50
CA MET A 102 -5.38 -33.99 -11.91
C MET A 102 -6.26 -34.69 -10.85
N SER A 103 -6.31 -34.16 -9.61
CA SER A 103 -7.07 -34.81 -8.52
C SER A 103 -8.56 -34.42 -8.47
N GLY A 104 -8.99 -33.41 -9.26
CA GLY A 104 -10.36 -32.88 -9.21
C GLY A 104 -10.70 -32.09 -7.92
N LEU A 105 -9.68 -31.73 -7.12
CA LEU A 105 -9.86 -30.93 -5.90
C LEU A 105 -9.63 -29.46 -6.20
N PRO A 106 -10.59 -28.57 -5.89
CA PRO A 106 -10.42 -27.13 -6.05
C PRO A 106 -9.36 -26.58 -5.10
N THR A 107 -8.58 -25.62 -5.58
CA THR A 107 -7.68 -24.84 -4.74
C THR A 107 -8.41 -23.62 -4.20
N ILE A 108 -8.25 -23.32 -2.90
CA ILE A 108 -8.80 -22.10 -2.29
C ILE A 108 -7.73 -21.03 -2.39
N ILE A 109 -8.09 -19.88 -2.95
CA ILE A 109 -7.24 -18.68 -3.02
C ILE A 109 -7.86 -17.62 -2.13
N TYR A 110 -7.16 -17.28 -1.06
CA TYR A 110 -7.57 -16.23 -0.13
C TYR A 110 -6.74 -14.98 -0.40
N ALA A 111 -7.38 -13.95 -0.89
CA ALA A 111 -6.71 -12.69 -1.18
C ALA A 111 -7.23 -11.56 -0.32
N SER A 112 -6.33 -10.68 0.12
CA SER A 112 -6.65 -9.48 0.87
C SER A 112 -5.79 -8.30 0.38
N ARG A 113 -6.05 -7.11 0.90
CA ARG A 113 -5.37 -5.89 0.47
C ARG A 113 -3.90 -5.84 0.91
N THR A 114 -3.60 -6.30 2.12
CA THR A 114 -2.27 -6.18 2.73
C THR A 114 -1.76 -7.51 3.30
N HIS A 115 -0.43 -7.65 3.36
CA HIS A 115 0.19 -8.82 3.97
C HIS A 115 -0.11 -8.95 5.48
N SER A 116 -0.29 -7.85 6.20
CA SER A 116 -0.68 -7.90 7.63
C SER A 116 -2.08 -8.53 7.81
N GLN A 117 -3.03 -8.22 6.94
CA GLN A 117 -4.35 -8.88 6.95
C GLN A 117 -4.24 -10.38 6.64
N LEU A 118 -3.39 -10.74 5.68
CA LEU A 118 -3.12 -12.15 5.36
C LEU A 118 -2.46 -12.88 6.53
N SER A 119 -1.47 -12.28 7.18
CA SER A 119 -0.82 -12.83 8.37
C SER A 119 -1.84 -13.04 9.51
N GLN A 120 -2.71 -12.07 9.75
CA GLN A 120 -3.80 -12.20 10.72
C GLN A 120 -4.73 -13.37 10.38
N ALA A 121 -5.15 -13.53 9.12
CA ALA A 121 -5.99 -14.66 8.70
C ALA A 121 -5.28 -16.01 8.88
N MET A 122 -3.98 -16.08 8.61
CA MET A 122 -3.18 -17.29 8.83
C MET A 122 -3.02 -17.61 10.32
N GLN A 123 -2.86 -16.60 11.18
CA GLN A 123 -2.84 -16.80 12.64
C GLN A 123 -4.20 -17.31 13.16
N GLU A 124 -5.31 -16.79 12.63
CA GLU A 124 -6.65 -17.34 12.93
C GLU A 124 -6.76 -18.80 12.47
N LEU A 125 -6.26 -19.14 11.27
CA LEU A 125 -6.26 -20.52 10.78
C LEU A 125 -5.47 -21.47 11.69
N LYS A 126 -4.31 -21.06 12.21
CA LYS A 126 -3.50 -21.84 13.17
C LYS A 126 -4.28 -22.21 14.45
N ARG A 127 -5.32 -21.44 14.81
CA ARG A 127 -6.16 -21.66 16.01
C ARG A 127 -7.39 -22.53 15.76
N THR A 128 -7.65 -22.91 14.52
CA THR A 128 -8.82 -23.74 14.14
C THR A 128 -8.51 -25.22 14.16
N ALA A 129 -9.56 -26.04 14.04
CA ALA A 129 -9.44 -27.49 13.83
C ALA A 129 -8.79 -27.85 12.47
N TYR A 130 -8.65 -26.89 11.58
CA TYR A 130 -8.12 -27.06 10.21
C TYR A 130 -6.63 -26.70 10.10
N SER A 131 -5.93 -26.62 11.21
CA SER A 131 -4.47 -26.36 11.26
C SER A 131 -3.62 -27.46 10.59
N ASN A 132 -4.22 -28.62 10.31
CA ASN A 132 -3.62 -29.70 9.54
C ASN A 132 -3.69 -29.51 8.01
N MET A 133 -4.44 -28.51 7.53
CA MET A 133 -4.50 -28.19 6.11
C MET A 133 -3.23 -27.47 5.64
N LYS A 134 -2.79 -27.80 4.42
CA LYS A 134 -1.60 -27.15 3.85
C LYS A 134 -1.92 -25.73 3.37
N ALA A 135 -1.30 -24.74 3.98
CA ALA A 135 -1.46 -23.33 3.68
C ALA A 135 -0.12 -22.68 3.36
N CYS A 136 -0.05 -21.90 2.29
CA CYS A 136 1.12 -21.12 1.94
C CYS A 136 0.75 -19.67 1.61
N VAL A 137 1.74 -18.77 1.75
CA VAL A 137 1.61 -17.36 1.38
C VAL A 137 2.54 -17.03 0.23
N LEU A 138 2.03 -16.25 -0.74
CA LEU A 138 2.84 -15.70 -1.81
C LEU A 138 3.24 -14.26 -1.46
N GLY A 139 4.54 -13.99 -1.52
CA GLY A 139 5.12 -12.67 -1.27
C GLY A 139 6.00 -12.19 -2.41
N SER A 140 6.40 -10.93 -2.37
CA SER A 140 7.34 -10.34 -3.33
C SER A 140 8.78 -10.78 -3.03
N ARG A 141 9.69 -10.57 -4.01
CA ARG A 141 11.12 -10.77 -3.76
C ARG A 141 11.69 -9.83 -2.71
N ASP A 142 11.06 -8.65 -2.54
CA ASP A 142 11.47 -7.72 -1.48
C ASP A 142 11.22 -8.28 -0.08
N GLN A 143 10.19 -9.09 0.07
CA GLN A 143 9.82 -9.72 1.34
C GLN A 143 10.52 -11.06 1.57
N LEU A 144 10.69 -11.85 0.52
CA LEU A 144 11.10 -13.25 0.64
C LEU A 144 12.57 -13.51 0.26
N CYS A 145 13.25 -12.59 -0.45
CA CYS A 145 14.64 -12.80 -0.84
C CYS A 145 15.59 -12.53 0.33
N THR A 146 16.31 -13.58 0.76
CA THR A 146 17.28 -13.54 1.86
C THR A 146 18.73 -13.49 1.38
N LEU A 147 18.97 -13.34 0.06
CA LEU A 147 20.33 -13.27 -0.50
C LEU A 147 21.01 -11.96 -0.06
N PRO A 148 22.17 -12.01 0.67
CA PRO A 148 22.81 -10.82 1.22
C PRO A 148 23.18 -9.77 0.17
N GLU A 149 23.60 -10.22 -1.02
CA GLU A 149 23.98 -9.36 -2.14
C GLU A 149 22.81 -8.49 -2.64
N LEU A 150 21.57 -8.97 -2.51
CA LEU A 150 20.37 -8.27 -2.93
C LEU A 150 19.59 -7.65 -1.76
N ALA A 151 20.11 -7.72 -0.53
CA ALA A 151 19.41 -7.23 0.65
C ALA A 151 19.14 -5.71 0.63
N LYS A 152 20.04 -4.93 0.02
CA LYS A 152 19.92 -3.47 -0.11
C LYS A 152 19.10 -3.03 -1.32
N GLU A 153 18.88 -3.94 -2.28
CA GLU A 153 18.16 -3.64 -3.51
C GLU A 153 16.66 -3.87 -3.33
N THR A 154 15.85 -3.10 -4.05
CA THR A 154 14.38 -3.17 -3.97
C THR A 154 13.75 -3.04 -5.37
N GLY A 155 12.50 -3.48 -5.51
CA GLY A 155 11.68 -3.23 -6.68
C GLY A 155 12.13 -3.97 -7.94
N THR A 156 12.01 -3.29 -9.08
CA THR A 156 12.27 -3.86 -10.41
C THR A 156 13.71 -4.33 -10.56
N TYR A 157 14.67 -3.57 -10.05
CA TYR A 157 16.10 -3.95 -10.11
C TYR A 157 16.39 -5.26 -9.37
N LYS A 158 15.86 -5.42 -8.14
CA LYS A 158 15.98 -6.69 -7.39
C LYS A 158 15.36 -7.86 -8.16
N ASN A 159 14.22 -7.63 -8.81
CA ASN A 159 13.57 -8.65 -9.62
C ASN A 159 14.44 -9.09 -10.81
N GLN A 160 15.05 -8.14 -11.53
CA GLN A 160 15.94 -8.41 -12.66
C GLN A 160 17.18 -9.17 -12.22
N MET A 161 17.88 -8.68 -11.20
CA MET A 161 19.09 -9.34 -10.67
C MET A 161 18.78 -10.76 -10.15
N CYS A 162 17.62 -10.95 -9.51
CA CYS A 162 17.18 -12.28 -9.11
C CYS A 162 16.96 -13.19 -10.33
N GLN A 163 16.27 -12.70 -11.37
CA GLN A 163 16.02 -13.47 -12.60
C GLN A 163 17.35 -13.86 -13.27
N LEU A 164 18.28 -12.91 -13.39
CA LEU A 164 19.60 -13.17 -13.96
C LEU A 164 20.34 -14.26 -13.16
N LYS A 165 20.45 -14.09 -11.83
CA LYS A 165 21.12 -15.07 -10.97
C LYS A 165 20.47 -16.46 -11.01
N VAL A 166 19.18 -16.54 -11.32
CA VAL A 166 18.47 -17.82 -11.52
C VAL A 166 18.80 -18.42 -12.88
N LEU A 167 18.78 -17.62 -13.95
CA LEU A 167 19.13 -18.06 -15.31
C LEU A 167 20.58 -18.55 -15.39
N THR A 168 21.50 -17.80 -14.81
CA THR A 168 22.94 -18.16 -14.79
C THR A 168 23.29 -19.20 -13.72
N ARG A 169 22.30 -19.69 -12.96
CA ARG A 169 22.46 -20.60 -11.81
C ARG A 169 23.46 -20.11 -10.75
N SER A 170 23.73 -18.80 -10.69
CA SER A 170 24.63 -18.19 -9.71
C SER A 170 23.98 -17.95 -8.34
N CYS A 171 22.65 -18.07 -8.20
CA CYS A 171 21.98 -18.00 -6.90
C CYS A 171 22.07 -19.33 -6.15
N HIS A 172 22.97 -19.43 -5.18
CA HIS A 172 23.17 -20.65 -4.37
C HIS A 172 21.91 -21.04 -3.57
N LEU A 173 21.06 -20.08 -3.17
CA LEU A 173 19.80 -20.36 -2.47
C LEU A 173 18.75 -20.97 -3.40
N TYR A 174 18.64 -20.45 -4.64
CA TYR A 174 17.74 -21.01 -5.64
C TYR A 174 18.12 -22.44 -6.03
N ASN A 175 19.40 -22.70 -6.27
CA ASN A 175 19.90 -24.02 -6.67
C ASN A 175 19.62 -25.14 -5.64
N ARG A 176 19.28 -24.77 -4.39
CA ARG A 176 18.92 -25.73 -3.32
C ARG A 176 17.42 -25.99 -3.21
N VAL A 177 16.57 -25.19 -3.87
CA VAL A 177 15.11 -25.34 -3.76
C VAL A 177 14.66 -26.73 -4.20
N GLU A 178 15.14 -27.19 -5.37
CA GLU A 178 14.76 -28.49 -5.92
C GLU A 178 15.14 -29.67 -4.98
N LYS A 179 16.30 -29.57 -4.32
CA LYS A 179 16.77 -30.59 -3.38
C LYS A 179 16.04 -30.57 -2.02
N LYS A 180 15.44 -29.42 -1.70
CA LYS A 180 14.82 -29.18 -0.39
C LYS A 180 13.29 -29.18 -0.42
N LYS A 181 12.65 -29.19 -1.58
CA LYS A 181 11.19 -29.11 -1.71
C LYS A 181 10.46 -30.29 -1.05
N ASP A 182 11.09 -31.47 -1.01
CA ASP A 182 10.54 -32.70 -0.42
C ASP A 182 11.10 -33.00 0.99
N ASP A 183 11.89 -32.08 1.57
CA ASP A 183 12.46 -32.23 2.90
C ASP A 183 11.34 -32.27 3.97
N PRO A 184 11.31 -33.31 4.85
CA PRO A 184 10.29 -33.44 5.90
C PRO A 184 10.19 -32.24 6.83
N ASP A 185 11.32 -31.56 7.12
CA ASP A 185 11.35 -30.37 7.99
C ASP A 185 10.60 -29.19 7.36
N ILE A 186 10.44 -29.18 6.04
CA ILE A 186 9.73 -28.14 5.29
C ILE A 186 8.29 -28.59 5.00
N THR A 187 8.11 -29.80 4.46
CA THR A 187 6.79 -30.34 4.07
C THR A 187 5.93 -30.71 5.26
N GLY A 188 6.52 -30.95 6.43
CA GLY A 188 5.83 -31.24 7.70
C GLY A 188 5.18 -30.01 8.34
N VAL A 189 5.56 -28.78 7.92
CA VAL A 189 4.91 -27.55 8.40
C VAL A 189 3.69 -27.25 7.54
N ASN A 190 2.51 -27.38 8.12
CA ASN A 190 1.25 -27.24 7.36
C ASN A 190 0.91 -25.79 7.02
N ILE A 191 1.16 -24.84 7.92
CA ILE A 191 0.82 -23.43 7.74
C ILE A 191 2.09 -22.60 7.87
N MET A 192 2.54 -22.01 6.74
CA MET A 192 3.73 -21.15 6.69
C MET A 192 3.36 -19.74 6.30
N ASP A 193 3.59 -18.78 7.20
CA ASP A 193 3.53 -17.36 6.90
C ASP A 193 4.89 -16.86 6.33
N ILE A 194 4.98 -15.54 6.04
CA ILE A 194 6.19 -14.95 5.45
C ILE A 194 7.40 -15.11 6.38
N GLU A 195 7.19 -14.89 7.67
CA GLU A 195 8.24 -15.00 8.68
C GLU A 195 8.71 -16.43 8.84
N ASP A 196 7.79 -17.39 8.84
CA ASP A 196 8.09 -18.82 8.96
C ASP A 196 8.95 -19.31 7.79
N ILE A 197 8.55 -19.00 6.54
CA ILE A 197 9.29 -19.46 5.36
C ILE A 197 10.65 -18.76 5.22
N VAL A 198 10.77 -17.49 5.65
CA VAL A 198 12.05 -16.77 5.69
C VAL A 198 12.99 -17.37 6.74
N LYS A 199 12.49 -17.71 7.93
CA LYS A 199 13.25 -18.39 8.99
C LYS A 199 13.77 -19.73 8.51
N LEU A 200 12.90 -20.57 7.92
CA LEU A 200 13.27 -21.86 7.35
C LEU A 200 14.27 -21.72 6.20
N GLY A 201 14.07 -20.73 5.33
CA GLY A 201 15.00 -20.43 4.23
C GLY A 201 16.40 -20.06 4.71
N ASN A 202 16.51 -19.32 5.81
CA ASN A 202 17.78 -18.98 6.43
C ASN A 202 18.43 -20.18 7.13
N LEU A 203 17.64 -21.05 7.78
CA LEU A 203 18.11 -22.25 8.47
C LEU A 203 18.61 -23.30 7.47
N HIS A 204 17.78 -23.69 6.50
CA HIS A 204 18.04 -24.75 5.54
C HIS A 204 18.74 -24.25 4.25
N LYS A 205 19.06 -22.94 4.15
CA LYS A 205 19.78 -22.29 3.04
C LYS A 205 19.12 -22.50 1.67
N PHE A 206 17.81 -22.29 1.58
CA PHE A 206 17.05 -22.28 0.32
C PHE A 206 16.42 -20.90 0.07
N CYS A 207 15.96 -20.66 -1.16
CA CYS A 207 15.29 -19.43 -1.54
C CYS A 207 13.80 -19.46 -1.12
N PRO A 208 13.34 -18.61 -0.15
CA PRO A 208 11.95 -18.59 0.29
C PRO A 208 10.96 -18.24 -0.82
N PHE A 209 11.33 -17.35 -1.75
CA PHE A 209 10.46 -16.92 -2.85
C PHE A 209 10.12 -18.09 -3.81
N TYR A 210 11.10 -18.85 -4.25
CA TYR A 210 10.88 -19.98 -5.13
C TYR A 210 10.30 -21.18 -4.37
N MET A 211 10.65 -21.38 -3.11
CA MET A 211 10.03 -22.41 -2.26
C MET A 211 8.54 -22.16 -2.07
N ALA A 212 8.10 -20.90 -1.84
CA ALA A 212 6.68 -20.56 -1.76
C ALA A 212 5.93 -20.90 -3.07
N LYS A 213 6.58 -20.77 -4.23
CA LYS A 213 6.00 -21.17 -5.54
C LYS A 213 5.85 -22.69 -5.67
N GLU A 214 6.77 -23.47 -5.13
CA GLU A 214 6.68 -24.93 -5.10
C GLU A 214 5.59 -25.41 -4.12
N LEU A 215 5.61 -24.90 -2.88
CA LEU A 215 4.61 -25.23 -1.88
C LEU A 215 3.17 -24.90 -2.30
N LYS A 216 2.98 -23.85 -3.11
CA LYS A 216 1.68 -23.49 -3.67
C LYS A 216 1.03 -24.65 -4.43
N GLN A 217 1.79 -25.48 -5.12
CA GLN A 217 1.26 -26.60 -5.93
C GLN A 217 0.55 -27.66 -5.09
N GLN A 218 0.99 -27.82 -3.82
CA GLN A 218 0.41 -28.78 -2.88
C GLN A 218 -0.53 -28.15 -1.85
N ALA A 219 -0.64 -26.80 -1.83
CA ALA A 219 -1.39 -26.09 -0.82
C ALA A 219 -2.91 -26.25 -0.99
N ASP A 220 -3.64 -26.41 0.12
CA ASP A 220 -5.10 -26.43 0.19
C ASP A 220 -5.68 -25.03 0.07
N ILE A 221 -4.99 -24.08 0.68
CA ILE A 221 -5.32 -22.68 0.65
C ILE A 221 -4.05 -21.86 0.40
N VAL A 222 -4.13 -20.91 -0.55
CA VAL A 222 -3.03 -20.02 -0.91
C VAL A 222 -3.41 -18.58 -0.56
N PHE A 223 -2.61 -17.96 0.28
CA PHE A 223 -2.79 -16.57 0.69
C PHE A 223 -1.96 -15.63 -0.19
N MET A 224 -2.57 -14.55 -0.68
CA MET A 224 -1.88 -13.57 -1.52
C MET A 224 -2.54 -12.19 -1.52
N PRO A 225 -1.82 -11.10 -1.85
CA PRO A 225 -2.43 -9.79 -2.08
C PRO A 225 -3.29 -9.75 -3.35
N TYR A 226 -4.28 -8.85 -3.41
CA TYR A 226 -5.17 -8.68 -4.55
C TYR A 226 -4.46 -8.45 -5.90
N ASN A 227 -3.39 -7.65 -5.90
CA ASN A 227 -2.64 -7.35 -7.11
C ASN A 227 -2.06 -8.59 -7.79
N TYR A 228 -1.86 -9.69 -7.05
CA TYR A 228 -1.41 -10.95 -7.64
C TYR A 228 -2.49 -11.64 -8.48
N LEU A 229 -3.75 -11.35 -8.16
CA LEU A 229 -4.90 -11.87 -8.91
C LEU A 229 -5.34 -10.92 -10.02
N LEU A 230 -5.46 -9.63 -9.71
CA LEU A 230 -6.06 -8.64 -10.60
C LEU A 230 -5.11 -8.17 -11.69
N ASP A 231 -3.78 -8.17 -11.43
CA ASP A 231 -2.77 -7.86 -12.44
C ASP A 231 -2.44 -9.12 -13.27
N PRO A 232 -2.77 -9.15 -14.58
CA PRO A 232 -2.54 -10.31 -15.42
C PRO A 232 -1.05 -10.64 -15.62
N VAL A 233 -0.16 -9.64 -15.57
CA VAL A 233 1.28 -9.82 -15.69
C VAL A 233 1.83 -10.52 -14.46
N ILE A 234 1.49 -10.01 -13.26
CA ILE A 234 1.92 -10.62 -12.00
C ILE A 234 1.34 -12.03 -11.86
N ARG A 235 0.07 -12.23 -12.21
CA ARG A 235 -0.59 -13.55 -12.18
C ARG A 235 0.16 -14.58 -13.03
N LYS A 236 0.57 -14.19 -14.23
CA LYS A 236 1.38 -15.04 -15.12
C LYS A 236 2.76 -15.34 -14.54
N VAL A 237 3.48 -14.32 -14.03
CA VAL A 237 4.81 -14.47 -13.42
C VAL A 237 4.77 -15.39 -12.20
N MET A 238 3.72 -15.28 -11.37
CA MET A 238 3.52 -16.12 -10.19
C MET A 238 2.93 -17.49 -10.52
N ALA A 239 2.62 -17.76 -11.79
CA ALA A 239 2.00 -18.98 -12.28
C ALA A 239 0.74 -19.37 -11.46
N ILE A 240 -0.16 -18.40 -11.23
CA ILE A 240 -1.39 -18.61 -10.47
C ILE A 240 -2.42 -19.24 -11.42
N GLN A 241 -2.85 -20.45 -11.10
CA GLN A 241 -3.90 -21.17 -11.81
C GLN A 241 -5.23 -20.89 -11.14
N LEU A 242 -6.22 -20.46 -11.94
CA LEU A 242 -7.55 -20.11 -11.47
C LEU A 242 -8.63 -21.10 -11.92
N SER A 243 -8.30 -21.99 -12.83
CA SER A 243 -9.25 -23.01 -13.30
C SER A 243 -9.73 -23.86 -12.14
N ASP A 244 -11.05 -23.95 -11.95
CA ASP A 244 -11.74 -24.61 -10.84
C ASP A 244 -11.34 -24.13 -9.43
N ALA A 245 -10.69 -22.95 -9.31
CA ALA A 245 -10.32 -22.40 -8.02
C ALA A 245 -11.50 -21.68 -7.35
N VAL A 246 -11.57 -21.76 -6.02
CA VAL A 246 -12.42 -20.89 -5.19
C VAL A 246 -11.61 -19.65 -4.85
N VAL A 247 -12.06 -18.49 -5.29
CA VAL A 247 -11.39 -17.21 -5.03
C VAL A 247 -12.16 -16.42 -3.99
N ILE A 248 -11.48 -16.06 -2.91
CA ILE A 248 -12.03 -15.26 -1.81
C ILE A 248 -11.30 -13.93 -1.80
N LEU A 249 -12.04 -12.82 -1.93
CA LEU A 249 -11.53 -11.47 -1.79
C LEU A 249 -12.03 -10.89 -0.46
N ASP A 250 -11.19 -10.93 0.56
CA ASP A 250 -11.51 -10.37 1.89
C ASP A 250 -11.13 -8.88 1.94
N GLU A 251 -11.91 -8.10 2.69
CA GLU A 251 -11.88 -6.63 2.69
C GLU A 251 -12.14 -6.02 1.29
N ALA A 252 -13.12 -6.60 0.59
CA ALA A 252 -13.44 -6.31 -0.81
C ALA A 252 -14.01 -4.90 -1.07
N HIS A 253 -14.16 -4.05 -0.05
CA HIS A 253 -14.63 -2.67 -0.16
C HIS A 253 -13.75 -1.74 -1.03
N ASN A 254 -12.52 -2.19 -1.36
CA ASN A 254 -11.60 -1.48 -2.25
C ASN A 254 -11.42 -2.15 -3.62
N VAL A 255 -12.12 -3.24 -3.87
CA VAL A 255 -11.88 -4.06 -5.08
C VAL A 255 -12.18 -3.31 -6.36
N GLU A 256 -13.24 -2.50 -6.39
CA GLU A 256 -13.60 -1.63 -7.53
C GLU A 256 -12.41 -0.75 -7.93
N LYS A 257 -11.85 -0.03 -6.95
CA LYS A 257 -10.73 0.87 -7.18
C LYS A 257 -9.47 0.14 -7.64
N ILE A 258 -9.18 -1.02 -7.06
CA ILE A 258 -7.99 -1.82 -7.43
C ILE A 258 -8.15 -2.37 -8.85
N CYS A 259 -9.36 -2.79 -9.26
CA CYS A 259 -9.63 -3.22 -10.64
C CYS A 259 -9.42 -2.07 -11.64
N GLU A 260 -9.91 -0.86 -11.35
CA GLU A 260 -9.69 0.32 -12.19
C GLU A 260 -8.20 0.70 -12.26
N GLU A 261 -7.49 0.66 -11.13
CA GLU A 261 -6.06 0.99 -11.07
C GLU A 261 -5.20 -0.04 -11.81
N SER A 262 -5.51 -1.34 -11.67
CA SER A 262 -4.79 -2.42 -12.37
C SER A 262 -4.95 -2.38 -13.88
N ALA A 263 -6.06 -1.83 -14.36
CA ALA A 263 -6.34 -1.65 -15.79
C ALA A 263 -5.88 -0.28 -16.33
N SER A 264 -5.42 0.63 -15.47
CA SER A 264 -4.98 1.99 -15.84
C SER A 264 -3.47 2.07 -15.95
N LEU A 265 -2.96 2.97 -16.79
CA LEU A 265 -1.52 3.20 -16.93
C LEU A 265 -1.18 4.69 -17.04
N GLN A 266 0.09 5.03 -16.85
CA GLN A 266 0.61 6.38 -16.99
C GLN A 266 1.90 6.34 -17.81
N ILE A 267 2.01 7.24 -18.80
CA ILE A 267 3.21 7.43 -19.63
C ILE A 267 3.66 8.87 -19.44
N LYS A 268 4.94 9.09 -19.17
CA LYS A 268 5.54 10.42 -19.07
C LYS A 268 6.50 10.65 -20.22
N SER A 269 6.57 11.89 -20.70
CA SER A 269 7.60 12.28 -21.68
C SER A 269 9.01 11.95 -21.19
N SER A 270 9.26 12.15 -19.88
CA SER A 270 10.55 11.80 -19.27
C SER A 270 10.88 10.29 -19.35
N ASP A 271 9.87 9.42 -19.26
CA ASP A 271 10.06 7.97 -19.35
C ASP A 271 10.39 7.55 -20.81
N VAL A 272 9.79 8.22 -21.82
CA VAL A 272 10.11 8.01 -23.25
C VAL A 272 11.54 8.44 -23.55
N THR A 273 11.96 9.61 -23.07
CA THR A 273 13.33 10.11 -23.25
C THR A 273 14.34 9.16 -22.61
N LEU A 274 14.08 8.64 -21.41
CA LEU A 274 14.93 7.64 -20.76
C LEU A 274 14.99 6.31 -21.54
N ALA A 275 13.90 5.88 -22.17
CA ALA A 275 13.91 4.69 -23.04
C ALA A 275 14.79 4.92 -24.29
N ILE A 276 14.72 6.12 -24.90
CA ILE A 276 15.59 6.51 -26.01
C ILE A 276 17.08 6.48 -25.59
N GLU A 277 17.38 6.99 -24.39
CA GLU A 277 18.75 6.95 -23.84
C GLU A 277 19.22 5.49 -23.61
N GLU A 278 18.35 4.61 -23.07
CA GLU A 278 18.67 3.20 -22.87
C GLU A 278 18.99 2.50 -24.19
N VAL A 279 18.16 2.66 -25.23
CA VAL A 279 18.42 2.07 -26.56
C VAL A 279 19.71 2.66 -27.18
N THR A 280 19.91 3.96 -27.07
CA THR A 280 21.12 4.64 -27.61
C THR A 280 22.39 4.13 -26.93
N ALA A 281 22.32 3.87 -25.62
CA ALA A 281 23.46 3.32 -24.89
C ALA A 281 23.82 1.91 -25.37
N ILE A 282 22.81 1.08 -25.66
CA ILE A 282 23.02 -0.27 -26.22
C ILE A 282 23.64 -0.21 -27.61
N MET A 283 23.16 0.67 -28.48
CA MET A 283 23.74 0.85 -29.82
C MET A 283 25.21 1.26 -29.75
N LYS A 284 25.57 2.14 -28.82
CA LYS A 284 26.97 2.52 -28.58
C LYS A 284 27.83 1.37 -28.06
N MET A 285 27.27 0.53 -27.18
CA MET A 285 27.96 -0.66 -26.68
C MET A 285 28.24 -1.65 -27.82
N MET A 286 27.25 -1.93 -28.66
CA MET A 286 27.41 -2.81 -29.81
C MET A 286 28.44 -2.28 -30.81
N ALA A 287 28.46 -0.97 -31.04
CA ALA A 287 29.47 -0.36 -31.93
C ALA A 287 30.90 -0.45 -31.35
N ASN A 288 31.06 -0.40 -30.03
CA ASN A 288 32.35 -0.53 -29.36
C ASN A 288 32.80 -2.00 -29.23
N GLU A 289 31.85 -2.94 -29.02
CA GLU A 289 32.14 -4.39 -28.88
C GLU A 289 32.45 -5.07 -30.22
N SER A 290 32.09 -4.44 -31.37
CA SER A 290 32.54 -4.92 -32.69
C SER A 290 34.10 -4.91 -32.83
N LEU A 291 34.81 -4.40 -31.84
CA LEU A 291 36.28 -4.44 -31.70
C LEU A 291 36.79 -5.53 -30.77
N SER A 292 35.95 -6.27 -30.03
CA SER A 292 36.35 -7.37 -29.16
C SER A 292 35.50 -8.62 -29.45
N PHE A 293 36.20 -9.70 -29.81
CA PHE A 293 35.64 -10.99 -30.14
C PHE A 293 35.03 -11.66 -28.89
N ASP A 294 33.71 -11.59 -28.77
CA ASP A 294 32.98 -12.51 -27.89
C ASP A 294 31.78 -13.07 -28.66
N ASP A 295 31.83 -14.37 -28.93
CA ASP A 295 30.98 -15.16 -29.80
C ASP A 295 29.65 -15.55 -29.14
N SER A 296 29.13 -14.74 -28.23
CA SER A 296 27.81 -15.01 -27.65
C SER A 296 26.69 -14.62 -28.63
N PRO A 297 25.77 -15.52 -28.98
CA PRO A 297 24.66 -15.22 -29.89
C PRO A 297 23.79 -14.10 -29.30
N LYS A 298 23.74 -12.97 -30.00
CA LYS A 298 22.82 -11.85 -29.68
C LYS A 298 21.49 -12.13 -30.36
N ASP A 299 20.41 -12.22 -29.59
CA ASP A 299 19.04 -12.50 -30.08
C ASP A 299 18.39 -11.27 -30.74
N PHE A 300 19.16 -10.25 -31.16
CA PHE A 300 18.71 -9.06 -31.86
C PHE A 300 19.85 -8.43 -32.69
N ASP A 301 19.48 -7.77 -33.79
CA ASP A 301 20.41 -7.14 -34.71
C ASP A 301 20.37 -5.57 -34.60
N PRO A 302 21.37 -4.87 -35.20
CA PRO A 302 21.42 -3.42 -35.17
C PRO A 302 20.21 -2.72 -35.83
N ASP A 303 19.60 -3.32 -36.87
CA ASP A 303 18.45 -2.74 -37.56
C ASP A 303 17.20 -2.78 -36.66
N GLN A 304 17.05 -3.84 -35.89
CA GLN A 304 15.96 -3.94 -34.88
C GLN A 304 16.10 -2.87 -33.80
N LEU A 305 17.34 -2.55 -33.37
CA LEU A 305 17.60 -1.48 -32.39
C LEU A 305 17.33 -0.09 -33.02
N CYS A 306 17.67 0.12 -34.29
CA CYS A 306 17.35 1.35 -35.00
C CYS A 306 15.83 1.55 -35.11
N ASN A 307 15.09 0.50 -35.46
CA ASN A 307 13.63 0.53 -35.54
C ASN A 307 12.98 0.80 -34.17
N LEU A 308 13.49 0.17 -33.09
CA LEU A 308 13.02 0.41 -31.73
C LEU A 308 13.31 1.85 -31.28
N LYS A 309 14.48 2.40 -31.62
CA LYS A 309 14.81 3.80 -31.33
C LYS A 309 13.89 4.74 -32.09
N GLN A 310 13.64 4.46 -33.38
CA GLN A 310 12.73 5.27 -34.19
C GLN A 310 11.31 5.28 -33.61
N PHE A 311 10.80 4.12 -33.18
CA PHE A 311 9.52 4.03 -32.47
C PHE A 311 9.44 5.00 -31.29
N PHE A 312 10.44 5.04 -30.40
CA PHE A 312 10.41 5.93 -29.24
C PHE A 312 10.53 7.41 -29.65
N LEU A 313 11.31 7.74 -30.67
CA LEU A 313 11.42 9.10 -31.19
C LEU A 313 10.08 9.57 -31.81
N ASP A 314 9.42 8.73 -32.58
CA ASP A 314 8.12 9.03 -33.16
C ASP A 314 7.03 9.12 -32.08
N LEU A 315 7.09 8.27 -31.04
CA LEU A 315 6.18 8.35 -29.89
C LEU A 315 6.36 9.69 -29.15
N GLU A 316 7.60 10.12 -28.90
CA GLU A 316 7.90 11.42 -28.26
C GLU A 316 7.31 12.57 -29.10
N LYS A 317 7.57 12.54 -30.43
CA LYS A 317 7.05 13.54 -31.37
C LYS A 317 5.52 13.59 -31.41
N GLU A 318 4.84 12.43 -31.43
CA GLU A 318 3.37 12.37 -31.43
C GLU A 318 2.79 12.84 -30.08
N ILE A 319 3.43 12.54 -28.96
CA ILE A 319 3.07 13.08 -27.64
C ILE A 319 3.20 14.61 -27.63
N ASP A 320 4.26 15.15 -28.22
CA ASP A 320 4.50 16.60 -28.26
C ASP A 320 3.48 17.36 -29.12
N LYS A 321 2.84 16.71 -30.11
CA LYS A 321 1.76 17.28 -30.91
C LYS A 321 0.44 17.46 -30.17
N ILE A 322 0.22 16.78 -29.04
CA ILE A 322 -1.03 16.87 -28.28
C ILE A 322 -1.13 18.28 -27.68
N GLU A 323 -2.09 19.08 -28.15
CA GLU A 323 -2.33 20.41 -27.61
C GLU A 323 -2.95 20.32 -26.21
N LEU A 324 -2.33 20.98 -25.24
CA LEU A 324 -2.89 21.15 -23.92
C LEU A 324 -3.78 22.38 -23.88
N LYS A 325 -4.99 22.25 -23.37
CA LYS A 325 -5.85 23.38 -23.06
C LYS A 325 -5.16 24.24 -22.01
N SER A 326 -5.20 25.54 -22.20
CA SER A 326 -4.61 26.50 -21.27
C SER A 326 -5.26 26.37 -19.89
N GLY A 327 -4.48 25.95 -18.89
CA GLY A 327 -4.90 25.80 -17.50
C GLY A 327 -4.50 24.46 -16.87
N PRO A 328 -4.65 24.34 -15.54
CA PRO A 328 -4.25 23.16 -14.79
C PRO A 328 -5.15 21.92 -15.05
N GLU A 329 -6.23 22.08 -15.81
CA GLU A 329 -7.21 21.02 -16.05
C GLU A 329 -6.78 20.00 -17.12
N GLY A 330 -5.71 20.30 -17.91
CA GLY A 330 -5.23 19.39 -18.95
C GLY A 330 -6.22 19.18 -20.11
N THR A 331 -5.91 18.23 -20.98
CA THR A 331 -6.74 17.82 -22.13
C THR A 331 -7.18 16.37 -21.97
N THR A 332 -8.47 16.09 -22.22
CA THR A 332 -9.01 14.71 -22.18
C THR A 332 -9.41 14.28 -23.59
N LEU A 333 -8.91 13.12 -24.00
CA LEU A 333 -9.15 12.46 -25.28
C LEU A 333 -9.88 11.12 -25.05
N GLU A 334 -10.47 10.58 -26.12
CA GLU A 334 -11.11 9.27 -26.07
C GLU A 334 -10.08 8.15 -25.80
N GLY A 335 -10.53 7.07 -25.14
CA GLY A 335 -9.63 5.96 -24.80
C GLY A 335 -8.99 5.28 -26.01
N THR A 336 -9.67 5.28 -27.15
CA THR A 336 -9.17 4.69 -28.41
C THR A 336 -8.03 5.48 -29.03
N TYR A 337 -7.84 6.77 -28.66
CA TYR A 337 -6.73 7.58 -29.16
C TYR A 337 -5.34 6.98 -28.83
N ILE A 338 -5.24 6.16 -27.78
CA ILE A 338 -3.97 5.48 -27.44
C ILE A 338 -3.50 4.56 -28.57
N PHE A 339 -4.43 3.90 -29.27
CA PHE A 339 -4.10 3.01 -30.41
C PHE A 339 -3.60 3.83 -31.62
N GLU A 340 -4.19 5.01 -31.85
CA GLU A 340 -3.76 5.92 -32.92
C GLU A 340 -2.36 6.47 -32.61
N LEU A 341 -2.10 6.84 -31.35
CA LEU A 341 -0.81 7.35 -30.89
C LEU A 341 0.31 6.33 -31.12
N PHE A 342 0.10 5.09 -30.67
CA PHE A 342 1.07 4.01 -30.84
C PHE A 342 1.18 3.56 -32.32
N GLY A 343 0.07 3.55 -33.05
CA GLY A 343 0.05 3.23 -34.49
C GLY A 343 0.85 4.24 -35.32
N LYS A 344 0.75 5.52 -35.03
CA LYS A 344 1.58 6.58 -35.69
C LYS A 344 3.07 6.45 -35.36
N ALA A 345 3.38 5.92 -34.18
CA ALA A 345 4.75 5.61 -33.79
C ALA A 345 5.24 4.26 -34.34
N GLY A 346 4.39 3.48 -35.03
CA GLY A 346 4.78 2.23 -35.69
C GLY A 346 4.46 0.95 -34.91
N VAL A 347 3.75 1.04 -33.77
CA VAL A 347 3.32 -0.15 -33.00
C VAL A 347 1.81 -0.33 -33.15
N THR A 348 1.43 -1.45 -33.73
CA THR A 348 0.02 -1.83 -34.04
C THR A 348 -0.35 -3.16 -33.39
N ALA A 349 -1.63 -3.54 -33.51
CA ALA A 349 -2.14 -4.84 -33.08
C ALA A 349 -1.47 -6.04 -33.79
N GLU A 350 -0.85 -5.83 -34.93
CA GLU A 350 -0.20 -6.87 -35.72
C GLU A 350 1.23 -7.15 -35.30
N ASN A 351 1.98 -6.08 -34.89
CA ASN A 351 3.42 -6.19 -34.61
C ASN A 351 3.82 -6.06 -33.13
N PHE A 352 2.88 -5.76 -32.22
CA PHE A 352 3.20 -5.52 -30.80
C PHE A 352 3.89 -6.71 -30.12
N TYR A 353 3.58 -7.95 -30.53
CA TYR A 353 4.28 -9.15 -29.99
C TYR A 353 5.75 -9.15 -30.37
N SER A 354 6.10 -8.79 -31.61
CA SER A 354 7.49 -8.70 -32.07
C SER A 354 8.24 -7.60 -31.32
N VAL A 355 7.61 -6.43 -31.15
CA VAL A 355 8.21 -5.30 -30.43
C VAL A 355 8.43 -5.64 -28.95
N THR A 356 7.44 -6.23 -28.28
CA THR A 356 7.59 -6.64 -26.87
C THR A 356 8.57 -7.78 -26.70
N GLY A 357 8.66 -8.72 -27.64
CA GLY A 357 9.68 -9.77 -27.67
C GLY A 357 11.10 -9.22 -27.82
N LEU A 358 11.29 -8.27 -28.75
CA LEU A 358 12.56 -7.57 -28.93
C LEU A 358 12.97 -6.82 -27.64
N ILE A 359 12.05 -6.07 -27.03
CA ILE A 359 12.35 -5.37 -25.76
C ILE A 359 12.74 -6.36 -24.66
N ALA A 360 12.05 -7.50 -24.55
CA ALA A 360 12.38 -8.53 -23.57
C ALA A 360 13.79 -9.09 -23.76
N ASN A 361 14.20 -9.40 -25.01
CA ASN A 361 15.54 -9.87 -25.36
C ASN A 361 16.61 -8.83 -25.02
N ILE A 362 16.34 -7.54 -25.33
CA ILE A 362 17.24 -6.43 -25.00
C ILE A 362 17.40 -6.27 -23.49
N VAL A 363 16.32 -6.32 -22.74
CA VAL A 363 16.34 -6.23 -21.26
C VAL A 363 17.09 -7.44 -20.66
N GLN A 364 16.93 -8.62 -21.24
CA GLN A 364 17.69 -9.80 -20.84
C GLN A 364 19.18 -9.62 -21.12
N PHE A 365 19.57 -9.15 -22.30
CA PHE A 365 20.95 -8.84 -22.64
C PHE A 365 21.57 -7.81 -21.68
N LEU A 366 20.89 -6.71 -21.41
CA LEU A 366 21.35 -5.69 -20.45
C LEU A 366 21.57 -6.26 -19.04
N SER A 367 20.84 -7.29 -18.66
CA SER A 367 21.00 -7.95 -17.36
C SER A 367 22.23 -8.86 -17.32
N THR A 368 22.76 -9.33 -18.47
CA THR A 368 23.97 -10.18 -18.54
C THR A 368 25.26 -9.35 -18.57
N VAL A 369 25.23 -8.13 -19.10
CA VAL A 369 26.42 -7.24 -19.27
C VAL A 369 26.74 -6.43 -17.99
N SER A 370 26.39 -6.86 -16.80
CA SER A 370 26.18 -6.06 -15.61
C SER A 370 27.36 -5.92 -14.65
N GLU A 371 28.58 -5.63 -15.10
CA GLU A 371 29.64 -5.11 -14.21
C GLU A 371 30.03 -3.69 -14.62
N GLY A 372 29.20 -2.68 -14.20
CA GLY A 372 29.49 -1.28 -14.50
C GLY A 372 28.37 -0.31 -14.12
N PRO A 373 28.54 1.00 -14.36
CA PRO A 373 27.51 2.02 -14.08
C PRO A 373 26.22 1.84 -14.88
N PHE A 374 26.13 0.84 -15.73
CA PHE A 374 24.99 0.46 -16.56
C PHE A 374 24.02 -0.52 -15.88
N ALA A 375 24.31 -1.04 -14.71
CA ALA A 375 23.51 -2.05 -14.00
C ALA A 375 22.06 -1.66 -13.68
N ARG A 376 21.67 -0.39 -13.89
CA ARG A 376 20.28 0.11 -13.73
C ARG A 376 19.58 0.42 -15.06
N LYS A 377 20.15 0.09 -16.20
CA LYS A 377 19.59 0.39 -17.51
C LYS A 377 18.68 -0.76 -17.96
N GLY A 378 17.61 -0.42 -18.68
CA GLY A 378 16.56 -1.34 -19.13
C GLY A 378 15.26 -1.28 -18.32
N ASN A 379 15.17 -0.48 -17.27
CA ASN A 379 13.95 -0.34 -16.48
C ASN A 379 12.83 0.35 -17.26
N ASN A 380 13.17 1.37 -18.06
CA ASN A 380 12.18 2.08 -18.86
C ASN A 380 11.73 1.24 -20.05
N LEU A 381 12.64 0.51 -20.69
CA LEU A 381 12.30 -0.44 -21.76
C LEU A 381 11.31 -1.49 -21.25
N ARG A 382 11.57 -2.09 -20.08
CA ARG A 382 10.65 -3.06 -19.48
C ARG A 382 9.30 -2.44 -19.13
N MET A 383 9.28 -1.21 -18.62
CA MET A 383 8.03 -0.49 -18.37
C MET A 383 7.23 -0.32 -19.66
N PHE A 384 7.88 0.01 -20.77
CA PHE A 384 7.21 0.10 -22.07
C PHE A 384 6.75 -1.26 -22.62
N GLU A 385 7.49 -2.33 -22.36
CA GLU A 385 7.05 -3.71 -22.63
C GLU A 385 5.70 -4.00 -21.96
N ASP A 386 5.60 -3.70 -20.66
CA ASP A 386 4.37 -3.89 -19.88
C ASP A 386 3.23 -2.97 -20.35
N ILE A 387 3.52 -1.70 -20.66
CA ILE A 387 2.56 -0.73 -21.22
C ILE A 387 1.98 -1.23 -22.53
N ILE A 388 2.83 -1.64 -23.47
CA ILE A 388 2.39 -2.14 -24.78
C ILE A 388 1.51 -3.37 -24.61
N LYS A 389 1.88 -4.30 -23.73
CA LYS A 389 1.07 -5.48 -23.43
C LYS A 389 -0.30 -5.15 -22.87
N VAL A 390 -0.40 -4.12 -22.02
CA VAL A 390 -1.68 -3.66 -21.45
C VAL A 390 -2.54 -2.97 -22.53
N ILE A 391 -1.96 -2.13 -23.38
CA ILE A 391 -2.69 -1.44 -24.46
C ILE A 391 -3.27 -2.45 -25.45
N PHE A 392 -2.46 -3.42 -25.90
CA PHE A 392 -2.84 -4.42 -26.90
C PHE A 392 -3.31 -5.76 -26.29
N LEU A 393 -3.85 -5.72 -25.07
CA LEU A 393 -4.36 -6.91 -24.37
C LEU A 393 -5.46 -7.66 -25.15
N GLY A 394 -6.23 -6.90 -25.95
CA GLY A 394 -7.21 -7.41 -26.90
C GLY A 394 -7.14 -6.58 -28.19
N THR A 395 -7.30 -7.26 -29.33
CA THR A 395 -7.18 -6.66 -30.66
C THR A 395 -8.50 -6.63 -31.44
N SER A 396 -9.56 -7.25 -30.89
CA SER A 396 -10.89 -7.30 -31.54
C SER A 396 -11.60 -5.94 -31.57
N ASP A 397 -12.50 -5.75 -32.51
CA ASP A 397 -13.33 -4.53 -32.59
C ASP A 397 -14.23 -4.38 -31.37
N GLU A 398 -14.72 -5.47 -30.79
CA GLU A 398 -15.48 -5.47 -29.53
C GLU A 398 -14.65 -4.95 -28.37
N PHE A 399 -13.37 -5.34 -28.31
CA PHE A 399 -12.45 -4.81 -27.31
C PHE A 399 -12.24 -3.31 -27.48
N ARG A 400 -12.05 -2.82 -28.71
CA ARG A 400 -11.91 -1.38 -29.01
C ARG A 400 -13.17 -0.59 -28.64
N GLN A 401 -14.36 -1.13 -28.91
CA GLN A 401 -15.63 -0.51 -28.49
C GLN A 401 -15.73 -0.44 -26.95
N LYS A 402 -15.35 -1.52 -26.27
CA LYS A 402 -15.30 -1.53 -24.80
C LYS A 402 -14.29 -0.52 -24.24
N VAL A 403 -13.11 -0.41 -24.86
CA VAL A 403 -12.10 0.61 -24.52
C VAL A 403 -12.67 2.02 -24.70
N ASN A 404 -13.33 2.30 -25.81
CA ASN A 404 -13.92 3.62 -26.05
C ASN A 404 -14.92 4.03 -24.97
N LYS A 405 -15.72 3.08 -24.48
CA LYS A 405 -16.68 3.28 -23.41
C LYS A 405 -16.01 3.47 -22.04
N CYS A 406 -15.04 2.61 -21.69
CA CYS A 406 -14.51 2.49 -20.34
C CYS A 406 -13.26 3.32 -20.06
N TYR A 407 -12.52 3.74 -21.09
CA TYR A 407 -11.25 4.44 -20.94
C TYR A 407 -11.29 5.88 -21.39
N LYS A 408 -10.46 6.71 -20.78
CA LYS A 408 -10.14 8.07 -21.26
C LYS A 408 -8.63 8.31 -21.12
N LEU A 409 -8.08 9.02 -22.10
CA LEU A 409 -6.70 9.50 -22.08
C LEU A 409 -6.67 10.95 -21.61
N HIS A 410 -6.15 11.18 -20.42
CA HIS A 410 -6.05 12.52 -19.83
C HIS A 410 -4.59 12.97 -19.82
N VAL A 411 -4.31 14.09 -20.49
CA VAL A 411 -2.96 14.62 -20.69
C VAL A 411 -2.78 15.90 -19.89
N THR A 412 -1.73 15.92 -19.06
CA THR A 412 -1.35 17.09 -18.24
C THR A 412 0.11 17.44 -18.45
N GLU A 413 0.54 18.62 -17.99
CA GLU A 413 1.96 18.95 -17.92
C GLU A 413 2.66 18.10 -16.85
N GLU A 414 3.89 17.70 -17.11
CA GLU A 414 4.73 17.01 -16.14
C GLU A 414 5.25 18.01 -15.11
N GLU A 415 4.85 17.84 -13.83
CA GLU A 415 5.38 18.66 -12.74
C GLU A 415 6.88 18.40 -12.57
N VAL A 416 7.69 19.38 -12.92
CA VAL A 416 9.12 19.38 -12.61
C VAL A 416 9.26 19.52 -11.10
N LYS A 417 9.41 18.41 -10.39
CA LYS A 417 9.79 18.42 -8.97
C LYS A 417 11.14 19.12 -8.88
N LYS A 418 11.15 20.40 -8.53
CA LYS A 418 12.37 21.14 -8.19
C LYS A 418 13.05 20.36 -7.05
N ARG A 419 14.02 19.51 -7.40
CA ARG A 419 14.91 18.92 -6.42
C ARG A 419 15.60 20.09 -5.73
N ARG A 420 15.35 20.31 -4.47
CA ARG A 420 15.92 21.35 -3.62
C ARG A 420 17.46 21.28 -3.50
N SER A 421 18.16 20.56 -4.35
CA SER A 421 19.60 20.32 -4.25
C SER A 421 20.42 20.59 -5.51
N ASP A 422 19.86 20.97 -6.64
CA ASP A 422 20.66 21.27 -7.84
C ASP A 422 20.57 22.75 -8.22
N TRP A 423 21.35 23.55 -7.49
CA TRP A 423 21.65 24.94 -7.84
C TRP A 423 22.54 25.06 -9.11
N LEU A 424 23.05 23.96 -9.63
CA LEU A 424 23.93 23.91 -10.83
C LEU A 424 23.19 23.79 -12.15
N SER A 425 21.92 23.43 -12.17
CA SER A 425 21.15 23.34 -13.42
C SER A 425 20.20 24.53 -13.58
N LYS A 426 20.74 25.72 -13.78
CA LYS A 426 20.11 26.76 -14.56
C LYS A 426 20.33 26.48 -16.06
N ALA A 427 20.15 25.25 -16.49
CA ALA A 427 19.89 24.97 -17.89
C ALA A 427 18.39 25.17 -18.10
N THR A 428 18.06 26.24 -18.80
CA THR A 428 16.80 26.51 -19.51
C THR A 428 15.77 25.39 -19.36
N ALA A 429 14.85 25.52 -18.38
CA ALA A 429 13.64 24.74 -18.35
C ALA A 429 12.81 25.14 -19.58
N LYS A 430 13.07 24.53 -20.72
CA LYS A 430 12.15 24.49 -21.85
C LYS A 430 10.96 23.64 -21.42
N SER A 431 9.78 24.12 -21.73
CA SER A 431 8.43 23.62 -21.65
C SER A 431 8.29 22.21 -21.01
N GLY A 432 7.49 22.12 -19.96
CA GLY A 432 7.30 20.88 -19.22
C GLY A 432 6.91 19.72 -20.12
N GLY A 433 7.50 18.55 -19.91
CA GLY A 433 7.07 17.31 -20.54
C GLY A 433 5.59 17.04 -20.27
N LYS A 434 5.01 16.08 -20.95
CA LYS A 434 3.60 15.71 -20.80
C LYS A 434 3.47 14.39 -20.03
N VAL A 435 2.38 14.29 -19.27
CA VAL A 435 1.97 13.06 -18.58
C VAL A 435 0.66 12.60 -19.21
N LEU A 436 0.68 11.44 -19.79
CA LEU A 436 -0.48 10.75 -20.35
C LEU A 436 -1.03 9.79 -19.30
N ASN A 437 -2.21 10.07 -18.80
CA ASN A 437 -2.91 9.21 -17.86
C ASN A 437 -4.01 8.45 -18.62
N TYR A 438 -3.82 7.19 -18.84
CA TYR A 438 -4.78 6.30 -19.48
C TYR A 438 -5.60 5.59 -18.40
N TRP A 439 -6.76 6.16 -18.07
CA TRP A 439 -7.59 5.73 -16.96
C TRP A 439 -8.73 4.83 -17.41
N CYS A 440 -8.85 3.69 -16.77
CA CYS A 440 -10.02 2.83 -16.82
C CYS A 440 -11.03 3.26 -15.74
N PHE A 441 -12.30 3.41 -16.10
CA PHE A 441 -13.40 3.77 -15.20
C PHE A 441 -14.37 2.62 -14.92
N SER A 442 -14.18 1.47 -15.56
CA SER A 442 -14.96 0.25 -15.32
C SER A 442 -14.17 -0.76 -14.50
N PRO A 443 -14.53 -0.97 -13.23
CA PRO A 443 -13.94 -2.07 -12.46
C PRO A 443 -14.29 -3.45 -13.04
N GLY A 444 -15.44 -3.56 -13.72
CA GLY A 444 -15.85 -4.76 -14.45
C GLY A 444 -14.88 -5.19 -15.53
N PHE A 445 -14.10 -4.25 -16.11
CA PHE A 445 -13.10 -4.58 -17.12
C PHE A 445 -12.01 -5.52 -16.56
N GLY A 446 -11.44 -5.19 -15.40
CA GLY A 446 -10.44 -6.04 -14.72
C GLY A 446 -11.07 -7.31 -14.13
N MET A 447 -12.29 -7.22 -13.62
CA MET A 447 -12.98 -8.35 -12.99
C MET A 447 -13.38 -9.40 -14.04
N ASN A 448 -13.87 -8.98 -15.23
CA ASN A 448 -14.22 -9.90 -16.31
C ASN A 448 -13.02 -10.71 -16.80
N MET A 449 -11.82 -10.10 -16.83
CA MET A 449 -10.59 -10.82 -17.15
C MET A 449 -10.24 -11.89 -16.12
N LEU A 450 -10.54 -11.62 -14.85
CA LEU A 450 -10.37 -12.58 -13.78
C LEU A 450 -11.39 -13.73 -13.93
N MET A 451 -12.67 -13.39 -14.16
CA MET A 451 -13.76 -14.37 -14.35
C MET A 451 -13.55 -15.28 -15.57
N ALA A 452 -13.00 -14.76 -16.66
CA ALA A 452 -12.69 -15.54 -17.85
C ALA A 452 -11.66 -16.67 -17.63
N SER A 453 -10.98 -16.67 -16.48
CA SER A 453 -9.99 -17.71 -16.12
C SER A 453 -10.63 -19.03 -15.64
N GLY A 454 -11.95 -19.19 -15.65
CA GLY A 454 -12.66 -20.43 -15.31
C GLY A 454 -12.67 -20.78 -13.83
N MET A 455 -12.82 -19.78 -12.97
CA MET A 455 -12.99 -19.97 -11.53
C MET A 455 -14.27 -20.73 -11.19
N ARG A 456 -14.22 -21.51 -10.12
CA ARG A 456 -15.38 -22.22 -9.59
C ARG A 456 -16.36 -21.26 -8.91
N SER A 457 -15.89 -20.36 -8.09
CA SER A 457 -16.68 -19.42 -7.31
C SER A 457 -15.83 -18.24 -6.90
N LEU A 458 -16.40 -17.04 -6.94
CA LEU A 458 -15.83 -15.81 -6.41
C LEU A 458 -16.66 -15.35 -5.20
N ILE A 459 -16.03 -15.20 -4.04
CA ILE A 459 -16.64 -14.70 -2.81
C ILE A 459 -16.01 -13.37 -2.44
N LEU A 460 -16.80 -12.29 -2.55
CA LEU A 460 -16.44 -10.95 -2.11
C LEU A 460 -16.95 -10.76 -0.68
N THR A 461 -16.07 -10.45 0.25
CA THR A 461 -16.45 -10.23 1.64
C THR A 461 -15.79 -9.02 2.25
N SER A 462 -16.51 -8.27 3.08
CA SER A 462 -16.00 -7.16 3.89
C SER A 462 -16.96 -6.79 5.01
N GLY A 463 -16.50 -5.90 5.90
CA GLY A 463 -17.34 -5.27 6.92
C GLY A 463 -18.22 -4.12 6.41
N THR A 464 -17.96 -3.62 5.20
CA THR A 464 -18.57 -2.39 4.66
C THR A 464 -18.69 -2.44 3.13
N LEU A 465 -19.62 -3.23 2.59
CA LEU A 465 -19.87 -3.35 1.15
C LEU A 465 -21.14 -2.62 0.70
N ALA A 466 -22.11 -2.47 1.60
CA ALA A 466 -23.38 -1.86 1.29
C ALA A 466 -23.26 -0.43 0.72
N PRO A 467 -24.11 -0.09 -0.25
CA PRO A 467 -25.19 -0.88 -0.87
C PRO A 467 -24.65 -1.89 -1.90
N LEU A 468 -25.10 -3.14 -1.84
CA LEU A 468 -24.56 -4.25 -2.65
C LEU A 468 -24.91 -4.16 -4.14
N LYS A 469 -26.13 -3.67 -4.47
CA LYS A 469 -26.57 -3.62 -5.88
C LYS A 469 -25.63 -2.80 -6.77
N PRO A 470 -25.26 -1.56 -6.43
CA PRO A 470 -24.32 -0.77 -7.24
C PRO A 470 -22.93 -1.42 -7.37
N LEU A 471 -22.43 -2.00 -6.28
CA LEU A 471 -21.16 -2.73 -6.30
C LEU A 471 -21.18 -3.86 -7.33
N ILE A 472 -22.25 -4.67 -7.33
CA ILE A 472 -22.41 -5.80 -8.24
C ILE A 472 -22.51 -5.33 -9.70
N SER A 473 -23.28 -4.27 -9.95
CA SER A 473 -23.44 -3.70 -11.30
C SER A 473 -22.13 -3.11 -11.83
N GLU A 474 -21.37 -2.37 -11.01
CA GLU A 474 -20.07 -1.81 -11.43
C GLU A 474 -19.01 -2.89 -11.67
N LEU A 475 -19.02 -3.99 -10.90
CA LEU A 475 -18.11 -5.13 -11.08
C LEU A 475 -18.48 -6.02 -12.25
N GLU A 476 -19.70 -5.88 -12.81
CA GLU A 476 -20.23 -6.70 -13.90
C GLU A 476 -20.17 -8.21 -13.58
N VAL A 477 -20.32 -8.60 -12.31
CA VAL A 477 -20.26 -10.00 -11.87
C VAL A 477 -21.66 -10.56 -11.65
N ASN A 478 -21.93 -11.74 -12.20
CA ASN A 478 -23.16 -12.46 -11.88
C ASN A 478 -23.07 -13.02 -10.46
N VAL A 479 -23.92 -12.53 -9.54
CA VAL A 479 -23.92 -12.87 -8.12
C VAL A 479 -25.19 -13.61 -7.76
N GLY A 480 -25.06 -14.89 -7.39
CA GLY A 480 -26.18 -15.74 -6.96
C GLY A 480 -26.50 -15.62 -5.46
N VAL A 481 -25.53 -15.29 -4.64
CA VAL A 481 -25.68 -15.23 -3.16
C VAL A 481 -25.34 -13.83 -2.65
N ARG A 482 -26.24 -13.26 -1.86
CA ARG A 482 -26.07 -11.92 -1.24
C ARG A 482 -26.38 -12.03 0.25
N LEU A 483 -25.58 -11.33 1.07
CA LEU A 483 -25.80 -11.25 2.52
C LEU A 483 -25.41 -9.87 3.03
N GLU A 484 -26.26 -9.25 3.82
CA GLU A 484 -25.99 -8.05 4.63
C GLU A 484 -26.33 -8.38 6.08
N ASN A 485 -25.34 -8.81 6.87
CA ASN A 485 -25.54 -9.17 8.25
C ASN A 485 -25.73 -7.96 9.18
N PRO A 486 -26.58 -8.05 10.19
CA PRO A 486 -26.62 -7.10 11.29
C PRO A 486 -25.36 -7.27 12.17
N HIS A 487 -25.18 -6.37 13.14
CA HIS A 487 -24.11 -6.51 14.13
C HIS A 487 -24.59 -7.35 15.34
N ILE A 488 -23.65 -8.07 15.98
CA ILE A 488 -23.93 -8.90 17.18
C ILE A 488 -24.20 -8.07 18.44
N VAL A 489 -23.78 -6.78 18.46
CA VAL A 489 -23.89 -5.92 19.64
C VAL A 489 -25.32 -5.42 19.83
N THR A 490 -25.70 -5.24 21.08
CA THR A 490 -27.00 -4.70 21.48
C THR A 490 -27.04 -3.17 21.39
N ASP A 491 -28.23 -2.58 21.51
CA ASP A 491 -28.36 -1.12 21.49
C ASP A 491 -27.76 -0.43 22.73
N ASP A 492 -27.60 -1.15 23.83
CA ASP A 492 -26.92 -0.66 25.04
C ASP A 492 -25.39 -0.56 24.92
N GLN A 493 -24.80 -1.24 23.92
CA GLN A 493 -23.38 -1.21 23.68
C GLN A 493 -22.93 -0.10 22.74
N VAL A 494 -23.86 0.50 21.97
CA VAL A 494 -23.49 1.47 20.92
C VAL A 494 -24.35 2.74 21.00
N CYS A 495 -23.70 3.88 21.22
CA CYS A 495 -24.35 5.17 21.22
C CYS A 495 -24.02 5.94 19.93
N VAL A 496 -25.00 6.08 19.01
CA VAL A 496 -24.79 6.79 17.73
C VAL A 496 -25.57 8.10 17.72
N LYS A 497 -24.85 9.24 17.62
CA LYS A 497 -25.45 10.57 17.67
C LYS A 497 -25.00 11.46 16.51
N ILE A 498 -25.97 12.15 15.88
CA ILE A 498 -25.69 13.27 14.97
C ILE A 498 -25.80 14.55 15.76
N VAL A 499 -24.72 15.36 15.72
CA VAL A 499 -24.60 16.64 16.41
C VAL A 499 -24.52 17.74 15.36
N THR A 500 -25.53 18.59 15.33
CA THR A 500 -25.67 19.64 14.30
C THR A 500 -25.19 21.02 14.76
N ALA A 501 -25.02 21.22 16.07
CA ALA A 501 -24.53 22.49 16.63
C ALA A 501 -23.58 22.23 17.80
N GLY A 502 -22.63 23.13 17.99
CA GLY A 502 -21.69 23.09 19.11
C GLY A 502 -22.29 23.60 20.43
N PRO A 503 -21.47 23.64 21.50
CA PRO A 503 -21.91 24.12 22.81
C PRO A 503 -22.29 25.60 22.83
N ASP A 504 -21.84 26.37 21.87
CA ASP A 504 -22.13 27.78 21.60
C ASP A 504 -23.26 28.00 20.59
N SER A 505 -24.00 26.95 20.25
CA SER A 505 -25.08 26.94 19.26
C SER A 505 -24.61 27.26 17.83
N GLU A 506 -23.29 27.37 17.57
CA GLU A 506 -22.78 27.53 16.22
C GLU A 506 -23.02 26.25 15.41
N PRO A 507 -23.51 26.34 14.17
CA PRO A 507 -23.76 25.18 13.32
C PRO A 507 -22.46 24.43 13.00
N LEU A 508 -22.44 23.12 13.24
CA LEU A 508 -21.34 22.25 12.83
C LEU A 508 -21.58 21.78 11.39
N ASN A 509 -20.85 22.39 10.45
CA ASN A 509 -20.95 22.08 9.01
C ASN A 509 -19.59 22.25 8.33
N CYS A 510 -18.90 21.15 8.05
CA CYS A 510 -17.60 21.10 7.38
C CYS A 510 -17.73 21.14 5.84
N SER A 511 -18.66 21.94 5.29
CA SER A 511 -18.77 22.12 3.83
C SER A 511 -17.61 22.96 3.27
N TYR A 512 -17.46 22.95 1.95
CA TYR A 512 -16.42 23.72 1.27
C TYR A 512 -16.43 25.22 1.66
N TYR A 513 -17.62 25.81 1.83
CA TYR A 513 -17.78 27.21 2.19
C TYR A 513 -17.49 27.51 3.66
N ASN A 514 -17.77 26.55 4.57
CA ASN A 514 -17.70 26.77 6.01
C ASN A 514 -16.43 26.21 6.66
N ARG A 515 -15.72 25.29 6.00
CA ARG A 515 -14.54 24.62 6.55
C ARG A 515 -13.39 25.56 6.95
N GLU A 516 -13.39 26.78 6.42
CA GLU A 516 -12.41 27.83 6.70
C GLU A 516 -12.89 28.88 7.69
N ASN A 517 -14.17 28.80 8.10
CA ASN A 517 -14.76 29.72 9.05
C ASN A 517 -14.18 29.47 10.46
N ILE A 518 -13.59 30.52 11.05
CA ILE A 518 -12.98 30.50 12.39
C ILE A 518 -14.02 30.18 13.47
N LYS A 519 -15.26 30.66 13.35
CA LYS A 519 -16.34 30.35 14.31
C LYS A 519 -16.62 28.85 14.35
N TYR A 520 -16.76 28.23 13.16
CA TYR A 520 -16.93 26.78 13.03
C TYR A 520 -15.74 26.01 13.65
N ILE A 521 -14.50 26.38 13.33
CA ILE A 521 -13.29 25.70 13.82
C ILE A 521 -13.20 25.83 15.35
N SER A 522 -13.49 26.99 15.91
CA SER A 522 -13.50 27.22 17.36
C SER A 522 -14.62 26.45 18.06
N SER A 523 -15.84 26.42 17.49
CA SER A 523 -16.97 25.67 17.99
C SER A 523 -16.72 24.17 18.00
N LEU A 524 -16.09 23.63 16.92
CA LEU A 524 -15.66 22.25 16.85
C LEU A 524 -14.64 21.93 17.96
N GLY A 525 -13.65 22.79 18.19
CA GLY A 525 -12.66 22.62 19.26
C GLY A 525 -13.29 22.61 20.66
N ARG A 526 -14.23 23.52 20.93
CA ARG A 526 -15.02 23.55 22.19
C ARG A 526 -15.88 22.30 22.33
N SER A 527 -16.46 21.80 21.24
CA SER A 527 -17.22 20.55 21.25
C SER A 527 -16.33 19.37 21.66
N ILE A 528 -15.15 19.25 21.05
CA ILE A 528 -14.17 18.21 21.38
C ILE A 528 -13.71 18.33 22.84
N LEU A 529 -13.38 19.52 23.31
CA LEU A 529 -12.96 19.75 24.71
C LEU A 529 -14.01 19.27 25.72
N ASN A 530 -15.29 19.53 25.46
CA ASN A 530 -16.36 19.05 26.32
C ASN A 530 -16.52 17.53 26.25
N LEU A 531 -16.45 16.95 25.06
CA LEU A 531 -16.57 15.50 24.84
C LEU A 531 -15.41 14.73 25.50
N THR A 532 -14.19 15.25 25.53
CA THR A 532 -13.04 14.60 26.20
C THR A 532 -13.22 14.44 27.71
N ARG A 533 -14.06 15.25 28.33
CA ARG A 533 -14.36 15.18 29.78
C ARG A 533 -15.32 14.02 30.13
N VAL A 534 -16.07 13.52 29.17
CA VAL A 534 -17.10 12.48 29.36
C VAL A 534 -16.70 11.14 28.78
N ILE A 535 -16.02 11.14 27.66
CA ILE A 535 -15.58 9.91 26.96
C ILE A 535 -14.39 9.34 27.74
N PRO A 536 -14.44 8.09 28.21
CA PRO A 536 -13.28 7.45 28.87
C PRO A 536 -12.19 7.02 27.87
N ASN A 537 -11.00 6.76 28.32
CA ASN A 537 -9.90 6.12 27.63
C ASN A 537 -9.59 6.68 26.22
N GLY A 538 -9.51 5.83 25.19
CA GLY A 538 -9.13 6.21 23.83
C GLY A 538 -10.24 6.90 23.05
N LEU A 539 -9.92 8.02 22.40
CA LEU A 539 -10.82 8.80 21.54
C LEU A 539 -10.19 8.97 20.16
N LEU A 540 -10.89 8.53 19.13
CA LEU A 540 -10.48 8.71 17.74
C LEU A 540 -11.24 9.86 17.11
N ILE A 541 -10.53 10.77 16.43
CA ILE A 541 -11.14 11.91 15.74
C ILE A 541 -10.72 11.89 14.27
N PHE A 542 -11.69 11.72 13.37
CA PHE A 542 -11.44 11.68 11.95
C PHE A 542 -11.90 12.94 11.23
N PHE A 543 -10.97 13.53 10.51
CA PHE A 543 -11.19 14.70 9.67
C PHE A 543 -11.41 14.31 8.20
N PRO A 544 -12.16 15.12 7.42
CA PRO A 544 -12.33 14.84 5.99
C PRO A 544 -11.05 14.89 5.16
N SER A 545 -10.05 15.68 5.58
CA SER A 545 -8.78 15.82 4.86
C SER A 545 -7.67 16.39 5.76
N TYR A 546 -6.40 16.14 5.39
CA TYR A 546 -5.23 16.69 6.09
C TYR A 546 -5.22 18.22 6.18
N PRO A 547 -5.54 19.02 5.11
CA PRO A 547 -5.58 20.47 5.22
C PRO A 547 -6.52 20.97 6.31
N ILE A 548 -7.72 20.38 6.43
CA ILE A 548 -8.70 20.77 7.46
C ILE A 548 -8.18 20.39 8.85
N MET A 549 -7.63 19.19 9.02
CA MET A 549 -7.08 18.73 10.29
C MET A 549 -5.95 19.66 10.78
N LEU A 550 -5.00 20.00 9.88
CA LEU A 550 -3.88 20.89 10.22
C LEU A 550 -4.35 22.32 10.50
N LYS A 551 -5.35 22.83 9.78
CA LYS A 551 -5.92 24.15 10.03
C LYS A 551 -6.64 24.22 11.39
N CYS A 552 -7.39 23.17 11.75
CA CYS A 552 -7.97 23.05 13.08
C CYS A 552 -6.90 23.02 14.17
N GLN A 553 -5.86 22.21 13.99
CA GLN A 553 -4.73 22.12 14.91
C GLN A 553 -4.08 23.48 15.11
N GLN A 554 -3.72 24.17 14.04
CA GLN A 554 -3.08 25.49 14.10
C GLN A 554 -3.96 26.50 14.85
N HIS A 555 -5.22 26.62 14.47
CA HIS A 555 -6.13 27.58 15.12
C HIS A 555 -6.35 27.26 16.61
N TRP A 556 -6.50 25.96 16.97
CA TRP A 556 -6.64 25.58 18.37
C TRP A 556 -5.38 25.82 19.19
N GLN A 557 -4.18 25.75 18.59
CA GLN A 557 -2.92 26.13 19.22
C GLN A 557 -2.84 27.65 19.45
N GLU A 558 -3.27 28.44 18.47
CA GLU A 558 -3.27 29.91 18.57
C GLU A 558 -4.26 30.44 19.62
N CYS A 559 -5.42 29.81 19.79
CA CYS A 559 -6.45 30.26 20.75
C CYS A 559 -6.43 29.53 22.10
N GLY A 560 -5.41 28.68 22.36
CA GLY A 560 -5.25 27.96 23.64
C GLY A 560 -6.10 26.70 23.81
N LEU A 561 -7.10 26.44 22.95
CA LEU A 561 -7.97 25.25 23.03
C LEU A 561 -7.16 23.94 22.93
N TRP A 562 -6.07 23.94 22.17
CA TRP A 562 -5.18 22.77 22.08
C TRP A 562 -4.59 22.39 23.43
N SER A 563 -4.10 23.36 24.18
CA SER A 563 -3.56 23.15 25.53
C SER A 563 -4.63 22.60 26.48
N ASP A 564 -5.84 23.16 26.41
CA ASP A 564 -6.96 22.74 27.26
C ASP A 564 -7.39 21.31 26.97
N ILE A 565 -7.46 20.92 25.68
CA ILE A 565 -7.80 19.55 25.27
C ILE A 565 -6.66 18.61 25.70
N ASN A 566 -5.41 18.98 25.44
CA ASN A 566 -4.24 18.15 25.77
C ASN A 566 -4.07 17.97 27.29
N ALA A 567 -4.48 18.92 28.11
CA ALA A 567 -4.52 18.79 29.56
C ALA A 567 -5.57 17.77 30.05
N GLN A 568 -6.64 17.52 29.27
CA GLN A 568 -7.63 16.49 29.60
C GLN A 568 -7.18 15.12 29.09
N LYS A 569 -6.68 15.04 27.84
CA LYS A 569 -6.21 13.83 27.17
C LYS A 569 -5.08 14.18 26.21
N ALA A 570 -3.98 13.44 26.28
CA ALA A 570 -2.84 13.62 25.38
C ALA A 570 -3.25 13.48 23.92
N ILE A 571 -2.86 14.42 23.05
CA ILE A 571 -3.24 14.45 21.63
C ILE A 571 -2.10 13.92 20.77
N TYR A 572 -2.42 12.95 19.94
CA TYR A 572 -1.56 12.43 18.88
C TYR A 572 -2.17 12.73 17.53
N VAL A 573 -1.35 13.18 16.56
CA VAL A 573 -1.78 13.52 15.20
C VAL A 573 -1.14 12.57 14.21
N GLU A 574 -1.91 12.08 13.25
CA GLU A 574 -1.46 11.16 12.19
C GLU A 574 -0.32 11.78 11.37
N PRO A 575 0.93 11.26 11.48
CA PRO A 575 2.04 11.75 10.66
C PRO A 575 1.99 11.18 9.24
N ARG A 576 2.62 11.89 8.29
CA ARG A 576 2.69 11.42 6.90
C ARG A 576 3.75 10.34 6.69
N ASP A 577 4.86 10.41 7.38
CA ASP A 577 5.93 9.41 7.33
C ASP A 577 5.60 8.17 8.17
N LYS A 578 6.32 7.08 7.90
CA LYS A 578 6.03 5.77 8.48
C LYS A 578 6.62 5.59 9.86
N ASP A 579 7.84 6.06 10.06
CA ASP A 579 8.58 5.84 11.32
C ASP A 579 7.97 6.67 12.46
N SER A 580 7.64 7.94 12.19
CA SER A 580 6.90 8.80 13.12
C SER A 580 5.50 8.26 13.40
N PHE A 581 4.87 7.58 12.42
CA PHE A 581 3.56 6.98 12.61
C PHE A 581 3.58 5.84 13.64
N ASN A 582 4.55 4.93 13.53
CA ASN A 582 4.70 3.83 14.49
C ASN A 582 4.97 4.35 15.90
N SER A 583 5.85 5.35 16.03
CA SER A 583 6.14 6.00 17.31
C SER A 583 4.89 6.67 17.91
N ALA A 584 4.10 7.38 17.10
CA ALA A 584 2.87 8.03 17.57
C ALA A 584 1.83 6.99 18.04
N MET A 585 1.71 5.85 17.36
CA MET A 585 0.81 4.76 17.75
C MET A 585 1.23 4.10 19.06
N THR A 586 2.53 3.78 19.21
CA THR A 586 3.06 3.20 20.46
C THR A 586 2.78 4.12 21.64
N ASN A 587 3.12 5.41 21.52
CA ASN A 587 2.88 6.40 22.56
C ASN A 587 1.39 6.57 22.89
N TYR A 588 0.50 6.48 21.85
CA TYR A 588 -0.94 6.52 22.06
C TYR A 588 -1.43 5.34 22.92
N TYR A 589 -1.03 4.12 22.58
CA TYR A 589 -1.42 2.92 23.33
C TYR A 589 -0.88 2.94 24.77
N GLU A 590 0.36 3.38 24.98
CA GLU A 590 0.94 3.55 26.32
C GLU A 590 0.11 4.51 27.16
N LYS A 591 -0.28 5.67 26.60
CA LYS A 591 -1.05 6.69 27.32
C LYS A 591 -2.52 6.28 27.57
N VAL A 592 -3.12 5.51 26.67
CA VAL A 592 -4.47 4.98 26.89
C VAL A 592 -4.49 3.95 28.00
N ASN A 593 -3.44 3.12 28.11
CA ASN A 593 -3.34 2.04 29.10
C ASN A 593 -2.72 2.49 30.44
N ASP A 594 -2.30 3.74 30.57
CA ASP A 594 -1.78 4.30 31.83
C ASP A 594 -2.96 4.58 32.79
N PRO A 595 -3.07 3.87 33.95
CA PRO A 595 -4.18 4.01 34.90
C PRO A 595 -4.23 5.40 35.56
N ASN A 596 -3.14 6.17 35.53
CA ASN A 596 -3.07 7.51 36.11
C ASN A 596 -3.60 8.61 35.19
N LEU A 597 -3.86 8.27 33.91
CA LEU A 597 -4.33 9.20 32.89
C LEU A 597 -5.78 8.91 32.52
N LYS A 598 -6.46 9.93 32.00
CA LYS A 598 -7.85 9.79 31.50
C LYS A 598 -7.93 9.16 30.11
N GLY A 599 -6.80 8.74 29.54
CA GLY A 599 -6.67 8.22 28.18
C GLY A 599 -6.02 9.21 27.21
N ALA A 600 -6.16 8.97 25.92
CA ALA A 600 -5.54 9.77 24.85
C ALA A 600 -6.49 9.99 23.66
N ILE A 601 -6.13 10.96 22.81
CA ILE A 601 -6.83 11.28 21.56
C ILE A 601 -5.89 10.94 20.41
N PHE A 602 -6.44 10.29 19.36
CA PHE A 602 -5.76 10.15 18.09
C PHE A 602 -6.53 10.89 16.99
N MET A 603 -5.91 11.92 16.41
CA MET A 603 -6.45 12.68 15.30
C MET A 603 -5.94 12.10 13.98
N GLY A 604 -6.83 11.66 13.13
CA GLY A 604 -6.52 11.09 11.81
C GLY A 604 -7.43 11.63 10.72
N VAL A 605 -7.19 11.18 9.50
CA VAL A 605 -7.99 11.55 8.33
C VAL A 605 -8.76 10.33 7.84
N CYS A 606 -10.02 10.53 7.44
CA CYS A 606 -10.78 9.51 6.73
C CYS A 606 -10.02 9.07 5.47
N ARG A 607 -9.95 7.76 5.19
CA ARG A 607 -9.09 7.16 4.14
C ARG A 607 -7.58 7.28 4.42
N GLY A 608 -7.18 7.68 5.64
CA GLY A 608 -5.79 7.67 6.09
C GLY A 608 -5.37 6.30 6.65
N LYS A 609 -4.11 6.20 7.09
CA LYS A 609 -3.54 4.96 7.65
C LYS A 609 -4.29 4.48 8.90
N VAL A 610 -4.80 5.42 9.70
CA VAL A 610 -5.53 5.15 10.95
C VAL A 610 -6.93 4.59 10.67
N SER A 611 -7.61 5.11 9.64
CA SER A 611 -8.93 4.63 9.25
C SER A 611 -8.91 3.26 8.56
N GLU A 612 -7.74 2.78 8.12
CA GLU A 612 -7.55 1.54 7.39
C GLU A 612 -6.43 0.69 8.01
N GLY A 613 -6.75 -0.44 8.61
CA GLY A 613 -5.74 -1.46 8.98
C GLY A 613 -5.22 -1.45 10.42
N LEU A 614 -5.69 -0.59 11.32
CA LEU A 614 -5.35 -0.61 12.73
C LEU A 614 -6.49 -1.14 13.60
N ASP A 615 -6.14 -1.73 14.74
CA ASP A 615 -7.07 -2.25 15.72
C ASP A 615 -7.10 -1.37 16.98
N PHE A 616 -8.30 -0.85 17.30
CA PHE A 616 -8.54 -0.02 18.48
C PHE A 616 -9.55 -0.69 19.41
N ALA A 617 -9.33 -1.97 19.69
CA ALA A 617 -10.21 -2.74 20.58
C ALA A 617 -10.23 -2.17 22.00
N ASP A 618 -11.36 -2.37 22.69
CA ASP A 618 -11.54 -2.07 24.10
C ASP A 618 -11.23 -0.62 24.47
N ALA A 619 -10.38 -0.42 25.49
CA ALA A 619 -9.98 0.90 25.95
C ALA A 619 -9.34 1.79 24.89
N ASN A 620 -8.77 1.20 23.82
CA ASN A 620 -8.08 1.95 22.79
C ASN A 620 -9.01 2.74 21.86
N GLY A 621 -10.31 2.46 21.83
CA GLY A 621 -11.27 3.13 20.94
C GLY A 621 -12.67 3.27 21.51
N ARG A 622 -12.85 3.94 22.65
CA ARG A 622 -14.18 4.11 23.30
C ARG A 622 -15.10 5.04 22.56
N ALA A 623 -14.57 5.93 21.73
CA ALA A 623 -15.42 6.71 20.85
C ALA A 623 -14.71 7.08 19.55
N VAL A 624 -15.53 7.26 18.50
CA VAL A 624 -15.14 7.85 17.23
C VAL A 624 -15.92 9.13 16.99
N ILE A 625 -15.22 10.20 16.65
CA ILE A 625 -15.77 11.47 16.20
C ILE A 625 -15.47 11.62 14.72
N ILE A 626 -16.51 11.85 13.90
CA ILE A 626 -16.37 12.21 12.49
C ILE A 626 -16.73 13.69 12.33
N THR A 627 -15.78 14.52 11.94
CA THR A 627 -15.94 15.98 11.89
C THR A 627 -16.55 16.49 10.58
N GLY A 628 -16.79 15.60 9.61
CA GLY A 628 -17.41 15.96 8.34
C GLY A 628 -17.32 14.85 7.30
N LEU A 629 -18.02 15.04 6.18
CA LEU A 629 -18.08 14.08 5.07
C LEU A 629 -16.82 14.17 4.20
N PRO A 630 -16.05 13.07 4.05
CA PRO A 630 -14.78 13.05 3.29
C PRO A 630 -15.03 12.85 1.78
N TYR A 631 -15.60 13.83 1.12
CA TYR A 631 -15.81 13.77 -0.32
C TYR A 631 -14.49 13.73 -1.09
N PRO A 632 -14.39 12.99 -2.22
CA PRO A 632 -13.29 13.12 -3.15
C PRO A 632 -13.13 14.57 -3.66
N PRO A 633 -11.94 15.02 -4.09
CA PRO A 633 -11.74 16.35 -4.62
C PRO A 633 -12.59 16.58 -5.88
N LEU A 634 -13.53 17.55 -5.82
CA LEU A 634 -14.49 17.77 -6.91
C LEU A 634 -13.84 18.25 -8.21
N LYS A 635 -12.69 18.94 -8.10
CA LYS A 635 -11.94 19.47 -9.25
C LYS A 635 -10.93 18.45 -9.82
N ASP A 636 -10.81 17.28 -9.25
CA ASP A 636 -9.94 16.23 -9.76
C ASP A 636 -10.49 15.72 -11.11
N PRO A 637 -9.70 15.79 -12.20
CA PRO A 637 -10.14 15.31 -13.51
C PRO A 637 -10.61 13.84 -13.50
N ARG A 638 -9.96 12.99 -12.70
CA ARG A 638 -10.35 11.58 -12.57
C ARG A 638 -11.74 11.43 -11.95
N VAL A 639 -12.05 12.23 -10.93
CA VAL A 639 -13.38 12.24 -10.29
C VAL A 639 -14.45 12.75 -11.25
N ILE A 640 -14.16 13.83 -12.00
CA ILE A 640 -15.08 14.39 -12.99
C ILE A 640 -15.39 13.38 -14.09
N LEU A 641 -14.37 12.71 -14.60
CA LEU A 641 -14.52 11.71 -15.67
C LEU A 641 -15.23 10.45 -15.19
N LYS A 642 -14.96 9.96 -13.96
CA LYS A 642 -15.71 8.83 -13.36
C LYS A 642 -17.19 9.17 -13.23
N LYS A 643 -17.53 10.36 -12.77
CA LYS A 643 -18.94 10.80 -12.68
C LYS A 643 -19.62 10.77 -14.04
N ARG A 644 -18.99 11.36 -15.08
CA ARG A 644 -19.52 11.34 -16.46
C ARG A 644 -19.68 9.92 -17.00
N TYR A 645 -18.69 9.06 -16.77
CA TYR A 645 -18.76 7.65 -17.14
C TYR A 645 -19.98 6.97 -16.53
N LEU A 646 -20.21 7.13 -15.23
CA LEU A 646 -21.36 6.55 -14.53
C LEU A 646 -22.70 7.11 -15.01
N ASP A 647 -22.78 8.41 -15.31
CA ASP A 647 -23.98 9.04 -15.86
C ASP A 647 -24.33 8.43 -17.23
N VAL A 648 -23.34 8.17 -18.08
CA VAL A 648 -23.51 7.47 -19.37
C VAL A 648 -23.97 6.04 -19.15
N CYS A 649 -23.37 5.31 -18.20
CA CYS A 649 -23.76 3.94 -17.88
C CYS A 649 -25.21 3.89 -17.34
N ASN A 650 -25.58 4.80 -16.43
CA ASN A 650 -26.94 4.88 -15.86
C ASN A 650 -28.00 5.21 -16.92
N ALA A 651 -27.66 5.92 -17.99
CA ALA A 651 -28.59 6.19 -19.08
C ALA A 651 -28.97 4.91 -19.85
N THR A 652 -28.04 3.94 -19.93
CA THR A 652 -28.25 2.64 -20.61
C THR A 652 -28.78 1.56 -19.67
N ASP A 653 -28.29 1.57 -18.42
CA ASP A 653 -28.66 0.60 -17.40
C ASP A 653 -28.88 1.31 -16.05
N ARG A 654 -30.12 1.32 -15.57
CA ARG A 654 -30.56 1.99 -14.35
C ARG A 654 -30.02 1.36 -13.05
N GLU A 655 -29.40 0.20 -13.11
CA GLU A 655 -28.75 -0.41 -11.95
C GLU A 655 -27.43 0.28 -11.60
N PHE A 656 -26.77 0.93 -12.56
CA PHE A 656 -25.61 1.77 -12.28
C PHE A 656 -26.01 3.02 -11.51
N LEU A 657 -25.16 3.45 -10.58
CA LEU A 657 -25.31 4.74 -9.88
C LEU A 657 -25.13 5.91 -10.86
N ARG A 658 -25.85 7.02 -10.57
CA ARG A 658 -25.49 8.30 -11.15
C ARG A 658 -24.17 8.81 -10.57
N GLY A 659 -23.45 9.61 -11.32
CA GLY A 659 -22.17 10.17 -10.88
C GLY A 659 -22.24 10.90 -9.53
N ASP A 660 -23.34 11.67 -9.27
CA ASP A 660 -23.52 12.34 -7.99
C ASP A 660 -23.87 11.38 -6.83
N GLU A 661 -24.51 10.27 -7.14
CA GLU A 661 -24.81 9.23 -6.15
C GLU A 661 -23.55 8.47 -5.75
N TRP A 662 -22.75 8.09 -6.73
CA TRP A 662 -21.43 7.50 -6.50
C TRP A 662 -20.54 8.44 -5.66
N TYR A 663 -20.49 9.74 -6.02
CA TYR A 663 -19.72 10.74 -5.29
C TYR A 663 -20.11 10.86 -3.81
N SER A 664 -21.41 10.80 -3.53
CA SER A 664 -21.95 10.79 -2.16
C SER A 664 -21.63 9.47 -1.44
N LEU A 665 -21.78 8.34 -2.14
CA LEU A 665 -21.51 7.00 -1.59
C LEU A 665 -20.04 6.83 -1.21
N GLU A 666 -19.12 7.36 -2.01
CA GLU A 666 -17.69 7.34 -1.69
C GLU A 666 -17.38 8.01 -0.35
N ALA A 667 -18.02 9.13 -0.03
CA ALA A 667 -17.87 9.78 1.26
C ALA A 667 -18.45 8.93 2.40
N SER A 668 -19.63 8.34 2.19
CA SER A 668 -20.30 7.49 3.19
C SER A 668 -19.54 6.19 3.45
N ARG A 669 -18.95 5.56 2.42
CA ARG A 669 -18.06 4.38 2.57
C ARG A 669 -16.85 4.68 3.47
N ALA A 670 -16.19 5.82 3.25
CA ALA A 670 -15.07 6.22 4.10
C ALA A 670 -15.45 6.50 5.55
N VAL A 671 -16.66 7.03 5.78
CA VAL A 671 -17.23 7.20 7.13
C VAL A 671 -17.52 5.85 7.77
N ASN A 672 -18.16 4.92 7.06
CA ASN A 672 -18.46 3.57 7.56
C ASN A 672 -17.17 2.82 7.95
N GLN A 673 -16.07 2.96 7.19
CA GLN A 673 -14.77 2.38 7.52
C GLN A 673 -14.19 2.96 8.81
N ALA A 674 -14.26 4.28 8.99
CA ALA A 674 -13.76 4.94 10.20
C ALA A 674 -14.59 4.56 11.44
N ILE A 675 -15.90 4.47 11.30
CA ILE A 675 -16.83 4.05 12.36
C ILE A 675 -16.58 2.61 12.80
N GLY A 676 -16.27 1.70 11.87
CA GLY A 676 -15.96 0.30 12.15
C GLY A 676 -14.72 0.08 13.04
N ARG A 677 -14.05 1.14 13.51
CA ARG A 677 -12.91 1.05 14.44
C ARG A 677 -13.30 0.97 15.92
N VAL A 678 -14.55 1.30 16.26
CA VAL A 678 -15.02 1.38 17.67
C VAL A 678 -15.38 0.02 18.24
N ILE A 679 -16.13 -0.79 17.49
CA ILE A 679 -16.64 -2.08 17.99
C ILE A 679 -15.85 -3.22 17.34
N ARG A 680 -15.19 -4.03 18.18
CA ARG A 680 -14.27 -5.09 17.73
C ARG A 680 -14.68 -6.51 18.12
N HIS A 681 -15.48 -6.68 19.13
CA HIS A 681 -16.01 -7.97 19.57
C HIS A 681 -17.36 -7.82 20.28
N LYS A 682 -18.00 -8.92 20.63
CA LYS A 682 -19.36 -8.97 21.20
C LYS A 682 -19.51 -8.21 22.54
N ASP A 683 -18.45 -8.16 23.31
CA ASP A 683 -18.42 -7.54 24.64
C ASP A 683 -17.86 -6.11 24.61
N ASP A 684 -17.60 -5.57 23.40
CA ASP A 684 -17.10 -4.22 23.21
C ASP A 684 -18.23 -3.18 23.25
N TYR A 685 -17.92 -1.94 23.64
CA TYR A 685 -18.88 -0.85 23.67
C TYR A 685 -18.22 0.48 23.29
N GLY A 686 -19.01 1.41 22.73
CA GLY A 686 -18.49 2.71 22.38
C GLY A 686 -19.48 3.68 21.78
N ALA A 687 -19.06 4.93 21.62
CA ALA A 687 -19.88 6.00 21.05
C ALA A 687 -19.40 6.40 19.65
N ILE A 688 -20.34 6.68 18.76
CA ILE A 688 -20.13 7.18 17.41
C ILE A 688 -20.78 8.55 17.29
N LEU A 689 -19.98 9.58 17.10
CA LEU A 689 -20.43 10.97 17.09
C LEU A 689 -20.18 11.61 15.72
N LEU A 690 -21.24 11.97 15.03
CA LEU A 690 -21.21 12.57 13.70
C LEU A 690 -21.41 14.09 13.85
N LEU A 691 -20.30 14.85 13.89
CA LEU A 691 -20.30 16.29 14.16
C LEU A 691 -20.40 17.11 12.87
N ASP A 692 -21.46 16.89 12.10
CA ASP A 692 -21.77 17.67 10.90
C ASP A 692 -23.26 17.57 10.59
N ALA A 693 -23.91 18.72 10.41
CA ALA A 693 -25.35 18.80 10.15
C ALA A 693 -25.79 18.03 8.89
N ARG A 694 -24.91 17.85 7.92
CA ARG A 694 -25.20 17.13 6.67
C ARG A 694 -25.47 15.64 6.88
N PHE A 695 -24.98 15.05 7.98
CA PHE A 695 -25.33 13.67 8.33
C PHE A 695 -26.82 13.47 8.62
N ASN A 696 -27.55 14.55 8.94
CA ASN A 696 -28.99 14.47 9.18
C ASN A 696 -29.83 14.29 7.90
N ASN A 697 -29.19 14.37 6.71
CA ASN A 697 -29.85 14.14 5.44
C ASN A 697 -30.28 12.66 5.30
N ALA A 698 -31.54 12.42 4.90
CA ALA A 698 -32.08 11.06 4.73
C ALA A 698 -31.29 10.20 3.74
N LYS A 699 -30.76 10.81 2.65
CA LYS A 699 -29.92 10.11 1.65
C LYS A 699 -28.60 9.63 2.27
N ILE A 700 -27.93 10.46 3.07
CA ILE A 700 -26.68 10.11 3.75
C ILE A 700 -26.94 9.02 4.80
N LYS A 701 -28.01 9.16 5.61
CA LYS A 701 -28.39 8.11 6.58
C LYS A 701 -28.63 6.76 5.89
N GLY A 702 -29.30 6.78 4.72
CA GLY A 702 -29.55 5.58 3.93
C GLY A 702 -28.31 4.90 3.35
N GLN A 703 -27.17 5.61 3.26
CA GLN A 703 -25.89 5.10 2.81
C GLN A 703 -24.98 4.58 3.95
N MET A 704 -25.38 4.76 5.21
CA MET A 704 -24.68 4.16 6.34
C MET A 704 -24.89 2.65 6.39
N SER A 705 -23.98 1.91 7.02
CA SER A 705 -24.11 0.47 7.23
C SER A 705 -25.42 0.13 7.94
N LEU A 706 -26.04 -0.99 7.59
CA LEU A 706 -27.37 -1.41 8.05
C LEU A 706 -27.50 -1.41 9.59
N TRP A 707 -26.49 -1.91 10.28
CA TRP A 707 -26.45 -2.00 11.74
C TRP A 707 -26.42 -0.63 12.46
N LEU A 708 -26.01 0.45 11.75
CA LEU A 708 -25.99 1.82 12.26
C LEU A 708 -27.32 2.55 12.01
N ARG A 709 -27.97 2.32 10.86
CA ARG A 709 -29.10 3.12 10.40
C ARG A 709 -30.20 3.29 11.45
N ASN A 710 -30.56 2.18 12.12
CA ASN A 710 -31.61 2.14 13.12
C ASN A 710 -31.19 2.73 14.48
N ARG A 711 -29.89 2.90 14.70
CA ARG A 711 -29.31 3.44 15.95
C ARG A 711 -29.00 4.92 15.90
N ILE A 712 -29.02 5.53 14.70
CA ILE A 712 -28.69 6.94 14.53
C ILE A 712 -29.77 7.83 15.12
N LYS A 713 -29.42 8.61 16.14
CA LYS A 713 -30.32 9.61 16.78
C LYS A 713 -29.76 11.01 16.55
N HIS A 714 -30.61 11.92 16.11
CA HIS A 714 -30.26 13.34 16.02
C HIS A 714 -30.44 13.98 17.38
N VAL A 715 -29.47 14.76 17.82
CA VAL A 715 -29.54 15.53 19.09
C VAL A 715 -29.40 17.00 18.74
N PRO A 716 -30.48 17.80 18.96
CA PRO A 716 -30.47 19.20 18.60
C PRO A 716 -29.71 20.07 19.61
N ASN A 717 -29.58 19.61 20.87
CA ASN A 717 -28.99 20.35 21.96
C ASN A 717 -27.73 19.69 22.50
N PHE A 718 -26.63 20.44 22.55
CA PHE A 718 -25.33 19.93 23.00
C PHE A 718 -25.34 19.47 24.48
N GLY A 719 -26.14 20.13 25.35
CA GLY A 719 -26.31 19.73 26.75
C GLY A 719 -27.01 18.36 26.91
N GLU A 720 -27.98 18.08 26.05
CA GLU A 720 -28.64 16.77 25.97
C GLU A 720 -27.66 15.69 25.55
N LEU A 721 -26.84 15.94 24.52
CA LEU A 721 -25.74 15.04 24.10
C LEU A 721 -24.84 14.67 25.27
N MET A 722 -24.41 15.67 26.04
CA MET A 722 -23.48 15.47 27.18
C MET A 722 -24.10 14.61 28.29
N ARG A 723 -25.40 14.78 28.53
CA ARG A 723 -26.15 13.97 29.51
C ARG A 723 -26.29 12.54 29.00
N ASP A 724 -26.71 12.36 27.76
CA ASP A 724 -26.88 11.02 27.15
C ASP A 724 -25.58 10.23 27.18
N LEU A 725 -24.46 10.86 26.79
CA LEU A 725 -23.15 10.21 26.79
C LEU A 725 -22.69 9.81 28.22
N ARG A 726 -22.92 10.66 29.23
CA ARG A 726 -22.61 10.31 30.61
C ARG A 726 -23.40 9.10 31.09
N MET A 727 -24.68 9.07 30.79
CA MET A 727 -25.56 7.95 31.14
C MET A 727 -25.12 6.68 30.42
N PHE A 728 -24.85 6.79 29.12
CA PHE A 728 -24.37 5.67 28.30
C PHE A 728 -23.07 5.06 28.87
N PHE A 729 -22.01 5.86 29.04
CA PHE A 729 -20.72 5.34 29.51
C PHE A 729 -20.80 4.81 30.96
N LYS A 730 -21.60 5.43 31.83
CA LYS A 730 -21.80 4.92 33.19
C LYS A 730 -22.48 3.53 33.19
N LYS A 731 -23.50 3.35 32.35
CA LYS A 731 -24.21 2.06 32.20
C LYS A 731 -23.28 1.03 31.56
N ALA A 732 -22.67 1.36 30.42
CA ALA A 732 -21.82 0.45 29.66
C ALA A 732 -20.58 -0.02 30.48
N ASP A 733 -19.97 0.84 31.29
CA ASP A 733 -18.86 0.46 32.17
C ASP A 733 -19.33 -0.48 33.29
N ALA A 734 -20.53 -0.29 33.83
CA ALA A 734 -21.10 -1.19 34.83
C ALA A 734 -21.41 -2.58 34.22
N ASP A 735 -21.99 -2.62 33.02
CA ASP A 735 -22.45 -3.87 32.40
C ASP A 735 -21.32 -4.64 31.72
N PHE A 736 -20.36 -3.96 31.08
CA PHE A 736 -19.33 -4.56 30.22
C PHE A 736 -17.90 -4.31 30.71
N GLY A 737 -17.63 -3.35 31.57
CA GLY A 737 -16.28 -2.96 32.01
C GLY A 737 -15.53 -4.09 32.75
N SER A 738 -16.24 -4.94 33.51
CA SER A 738 -15.65 -6.09 34.20
C SER A 738 -15.21 -7.22 33.25
N LEU A 739 -15.86 -7.36 32.11
CA LEU A 739 -15.56 -8.37 31.08
C LEU A 739 -14.25 -8.07 30.33
N GLN A 740 -13.87 -6.79 30.29
CA GLN A 740 -12.67 -6.31 29.57
C GLN A 740 -11.38 -6.30 30.40
N ARG A 741 -11.48 -6.40 31.72
CA ARG A 741 -10.34 -6.43 32.65
C ARG A 741 -9.59 -7.76 32.70
N ARG A 742 -9.95 -8.75 31.89
CA ARG A 742 -9.12 -9.94 31.72
C ARG A 742 -7.89 -9.53 30.90
N PRO A 743 -6.66 -9.68 31.45
CA PRO A 743 -5.48 -9.47 30.61
C PRO A 743 -5.59 -10.44 29.45
N SER A 744 -5.71 -9.92 28.24
CA SER A 744 -5.50 -10.70 27.03
C SER A 744 -4.12 -11.34 27.19
N SER A 745 -4.05 -12.66 27.28
CA SER A 745 -2.81 -13.42 27.33
C SER A 745 -2.05 -13.41 25.99
N ALA A 746 -2.39 -12.48 25.14
CA ALA A 746 -1.67 -12.08 23.95
C ALA A 746 -1.25 -10.61 24.12
N ALA A 747 -0.15 -10.39 24.87
CA ALA A 747 0.68 -9.23 24.58
C ALA A 747 0.94 -9.27 23.07
N PRO A 748 0.82 -8.13 22.35
CA PRO A 748 1.31 -8.05 21.00
C PRO A 748 2.84 -8.11 21.04
N SER A 749 3.39 -9.32 21.15
CA SER A 749 4.77 -9.61 20.79
C SER A 749 4.83 -9.87 19.29
N ALA A 750 4.39 -8.89 18.55
CA ALA A 750 4.83 -8.64 17.20
C ALA A 750 5.36 -7.22 17.23
N GLU A 751 6.67 -7.08 17.27
CA GLU A 751 7.30 -5.93 16.69
C GLU A 751 6.60 -5.75 15.35
N PHE A 752 5.82 -4.66 15.22
CA PHE A 752 5.23 -4.25 13.98
C PHE A 752 6.39 -3.85 13.06
N GLU A 753 7.11 -4.80 12.53
CA GLU A 753 7.84 -4.59 11.30
C GLU A 753 6.79 -4.40 10.21
N VAL A 754 6.37 -3.15 10.11
CA VAL A 754 5.63 -2.69 8.93
C VAL A 754 6.53 -3.00 7.74
N PRO A 755 6.11 -3.79 6.76
CA PRO A 755 6.94 -4.14 5.62
C PRO A 755 7.58 -2.88 5.06
N LYS A 756 8.89 -2.88 4.85
CA LYS A 756 9.63 -1.80 4.21
C LYS A 756 8.87 -1.44 2.95
N THR A 757 8.24 -0.27 2.94
CA THR A 757 7.44 0.19 1.82
C THR A 757 8.31 0.20 0.59
N TYR A 758 7.82 -0.44 -0.42
CA TYR A 758 8.19 -0.32 -1.79
C TYR A 758 8.43 1.16 -2.14
N LYS A 759 9.68 1.57 -2.23
CA LYS A 759 10.07 2.67 -3.10
C LYS A 759 10.24 2.01 -4.46
N GLY A 760 9.11 1.61 -5.03
CA GLY A 760 9.06 1.13 -6.37
C GLY A 760 9.40 2.26 -7.30
N ASP A 761 10.35 2.01 -8.18
CA ASP A 761 10.34 2.68 -9.44
C ASP A 761 9.00 2.41 -10.12
N LYS A 762 8.18 3.43 -10.13
CA LYS A 762 7.24 3.89 -11.14
C LYS A 762 6.31 2.91 -11.88
N PHE A 763 5.89 1.82 -11.32
CA PHE A 763 4.47 1.57 -11.32
C PHE A 763 3.98 2.10 -9.98
N ASN A 764 3.74 3.39 -9.93
CA ASN A 764 2.99 3.98 -8.85
C ASN A 764 1.57 3.42 -8.94
N PHE A 765 1.33 2.29 -8.32
CA PHE A 765 0.08 2.12 -7.62
C PHE A 765 0.10 3.18 -6.53
N SER A 766 -0.15 4.41 -6.94
CA SER A 766 -0.51 5.44 -6.02
C SER A 766 -1.82 4.99 -5.39
N THR A 767 -1.72 4.43 -4.18
CA THR A 767 -2.66 4.91 -3.20
C THR A 767 -2.46 6.42 -3.23
N SER A 768 -3.08 7.06 -4.21
CA SER A 768 -3.24 8.49 -4.23
C SER A 768 -4.14 8.82 -3.05
N SER A 769 -3.52 8.97 -1.86
CA SER A 769 -3.90 10.09 -1.05
C SER A 769 -3.73 11.27 -1.99
N ILE A 770 -4.82 11.70 -2.63
CA ILE A 770 -4.92 12.90 -3.42
C ILE A 770 -4.55 14.03 -2.46
N ALA A 771 -3.28 14.36 -2.40
CA ALA A 771 -2.81 15.62 -1.89
C ALA A 771 -3.06 16.60 -3.03
N SER A 772 -4.18 17.30 -2.97
CA SER A 772 -4.40 18.50 -3.74
C SER A 772 -3.25 19.44 -3.46
N SER A 773 -2.34 19.56 -4.43
CA SER A 773 -1.35 20.63 -4.49
C SER A 773 -2.07 21.92 -4.88
N SER A 774 -2.45 22.71 -3.90
CA SER A 774 -2.57 24.13 -4.04
C SER A 774 -1.39 24.74 -3.30
N SER A 775 -0.29 24.90 -4.00
CA SER A 775 0.83 25.73 -3.56
C SER A 775 0.51 27.17 -3.92
N GLU A 776 0.04 27.95 -3.00
CA GLU A 776 0.29 29.38 -2.99
C GLU A 776 1.36 29.66 -1.94
N SER A 777 2.43 30.27 -2.45
CA SER A 777 3.55 30.81 -1.72
C SER A 777 3.10 31.91 -0.78
N LEU A 778 3.40 31.77 0.52
CA LEU A 778 3.62 32.91 1.40
C LEU A 778 4.82 32.61 2.27
N SER A 779 5.87 33.34 1.97
CA SER A 779 7.01 33.58 2.86
C SER A 779 6.51 34.27 4.11
N ASN A 780 6.86 33.76 5.29
CA ASN A 780 7.25 34.63 6.40
C ASN A 780 8.02 33.86 7.47
N ASN A 781 9.10 34.53 7.88
CA ASN A 781 9.97 34.18 8.99
C ASN A 781 9.23 34.27 10.32
N GLY A 782 9.51 33.34 11.21
CA GLY A 782 9.09 33.40 12.61
C GLY A 782 9.95 32.46 13.45
N GLU A 783 10.97 33.02 14.09
CA GLU A 783 11.75 32.35 15.13
C GLU A 783 10.86 31.94 16.29
N VAL A 784 11.00 30.72 16.80
CA VAL A 784 10.54 30.35 18.13
C VAL A 784 11.66 29.66 18.88
N THR A 785 12.10 30.40 19.87
CA THR A 785 13.07 30.03 20.90
C THR A 785 12.49 28.97 21.82
N ILE A 786 13.21 27.87 22.01
CA ILE A 786 12.88 26.86 23.05
C ILE A 786 13.78 27.09 24.25
N HIS A 787 13.16 27.47 25.38
CA HIS A 787 13.80 27.51 26.70
C HIS A 787 13.91 26.10 27.33
N LYS A 788 15.13 25.67 27.61
CA LYS A 788 15.46 24.59 28.54
C LYS A 788 15.24 25.03 30.00
N ARG A 789 14.67 24.17 30.84
CA ARG A 789 14.93 24.11 32.30
C ARG A 789 14.86 22.66 32.78
N LEU A 790 15.96 22.09 33.10
CA LEU A 790 16.60 21.68 34.39
C LEU A 790 15.78 20.75 35.31
N GLN A 791 16.47 19.63 35.58
CA GLN A 791 16.20 18.51 36.49
C GLN A 791 16.15 18.97 37.99
N PRO A 792 15.79 18.10 39.00
CA PRO A 792 16.66 16.99 39.41
C PRO A 792 16.00 15.69 40.00
N SER A 793 16.68 14.58 39.82
CA SER A 793 17.30 13.61 40.75
C SER A 793 16.47 12.58 41.54
N HIS A 794 17.04 11.37 41.50
CA HIS A 794 17.14 10.22 42.43
C HIS A 794 16.06 9.12 42.36
N GLN A 795 16.29 7.82 42.38
CA GLN A 795 17.44 6.89 42.54
C GLN A 795 16.96 5.44 42.31
N HIS A 796 17.88 4.58 41.85
CA HIS A 796 18.02 3.11 42.02
C HIS A 796 16.96 2.18 41.38
N ALA A 797 17.26 1.08 40.72
CA ALA A 797 18.50 0.28 40.52
C ALA A 797 18.33 -0.76 39.40
N SER A 798 19.48 -1.18 38.90
CA SER A 798 19.92 -2.46 38.29
C SER A 798 19.56 -2.80 36.87
N LYS A 799 20.54 -2.57 36.04
CA LYS A 799 21.32 -3.47 35.17
C LYS A 799 20.60 -4.40 34.19
N ARG A 800 20.70 -3.99 32.89
CA ARG A 800 21.44 -4.78 31.90
C ARG A 800 21.96 -3.84 30.81
N MET A 801 23.29 -3.84 30.65
CA MET A 801 24.05 -3.06 29.68
C MET A 801 23.68 -3.47 28.25
N LYS A 802 23.26 -2.53 27.41
CA LYS A 802 23.56 -2.53 25.99
C LYS A 802 24.61 -1.45 25.77
N ILE A 803 25.78 -1.91 25.36
CA ILE A 803 26.92 -1.09 24.99
C ILE A 803 26.56 -0.34 23.71
N ASN A 804 26.26 0.94 23.83
CA ASN A 804 26.35 1.84 22.69
C ASN A 804 27.82 2.26 22.58
N LEU A 805 28.51 1.73 21.59
CA LEU A 805 29.80 2.19 21.15
C LEU A 805 29.68 3.63 20.66
N ILE A 806 30.09 4.56 21.51
CA ILE A 806 30.47 5.89 21.10
C ILE A 806 31.75 5.72 20.26
N PRO A 807 31.84 6.22 19.02
CA PRO A 807 33.08 6.19 18.30
C PRO A 807 34.10 7.08 19.04
N ASN A 808 35.13 6.46 19.50
CA ASN A 808 36.33 7.13 19.97
C ASN A 808 36.80 8.11 18.89
N VAL A 809 37.30 9.24 19.36
CA VAL A 809 38.09 10.21 18.61
C VAL A 809 39.12 9.43 17.78
N ALA A 810 38.86 9.33 16.48
CA ALA A 810 39.82 8.78 15.53
C ALA A 810 40.91 9.81 15.30
N THR A 811 42.11 9.39 15.63
CA THR A 811 43.37 9.97 15.20
C THR A 811 43.38 10.27 13.70
N HIS A 812 44.02 11.38 13.35
CA HIS A 812 44.29 11.93 12.01
C HIS A 812 44.66 10.87 10.97
N SER A 813 43.65 10.42 10.17
CA SER A 813 43.87 9.84 8.83
C SER A 813 42.55 9.23 8.37
N ASN A 814 41.65 9.98 7.70
CA ASN A 814 40.65 9.44 6.77
C ASN A 814 39.58 10.47 6.33
N VAL A 815 39.91 11.73 6.16
CA VAL A 815 38.97 12.74 5.57
C VAL A 815 38.90 12.62 4.03
N ASN A 816 39.88 11.94 3.40
CA ASN A 816 40.06 11.91 1.95
C ASN A 816 39.12 10.96 1.21
N ASN A 817 38.25 10.16 1.91
CA ASN A 817 37.34 9.20 1.29
C ASN A 817 35.85 9.42 1.57
N THR A 818 35.46 10.58 2.14
CA THR A 818 34.08 10.94 2.37
C THR A 818 33.43 11.52 1.12
N THR A 819 32.19 11.09 0.82
CA THR A 819 31.46 11.69 -0.30
C THR A 819 31.21 13.18 -0.04
N THR A 820 31.17 13.96 -1.11
CA THR A 820 30.97 15.44 -1.07
C THR A 820 29.77 15.88 -0.21
N LYS A 821 28.72 15.05 -0.12
CA LYS A 821 27.53 15.31 0.70
C LYS A 821 27.75 15.07 2.19
N GLU A 822 28.47 14.02 2.52
CA GLU A 822 28.77 13.65 3.92
C GLU A 822 29.70 14.66 4.54
N TYR A 823 30.65 15.17 3.75
CA TYR A 823 31.54 16.24 4.20
C TYR A 823 30.78 17.51 4.60
N ILE A 824 29.90 18.05 3.78
CA ILE A 824 29.08 19.22 4.11
C ILE A 824 28.20 19.00 5.34
N ILE A 825 27.64 17.80 5.50
CA ILE A 825 26.85 17.45 6.70
C ILE A 825 27.73 17.46 7.95
N MET A 826 28.96 16.96 7.85
CA MET A 826 29.94 16.95 8.94
C MET A 826 30.32 18.38 9.34
N VAL A 827 30.65 19.26 8.37
CA VAL A 827 30.97 20.67 8.62
C VAL A 827 29.77 21.40 9.25
N LYS A 828 28.55 21.16 8.75
CA LYS A 828 27.33 21.77 9.31
C LYS A 828 27.04 21.32 10.74
N LYS A 829 27.41 20.11 11.13
CA LYS A 829 27.27 19.61 12.52
C LYS A 829 28.34 20.15 13.46
N SER A 830 29.51 20.49 12.92
CA SER A 830 30.68 20.93 13.71
C SER A 830 30.75 22.44 13.91
N LEU A 831 30.18 23.23 13.02
CA LEU A 831 30.14 24.69 13.11
C LEU A 831 28.80 25.20 13.65
N ASP A 832 28.80 26.30 14.37
CA ASP A 832 27.60 27.06 14.72
C ASP A 832 26.98 27.71 13.49
N GLU A 833 25.73 28.13 13.58
CA GLU A 833 24.95 28.62 12.44
C GLU A 833 25.58 29.83 11.73
N SER A 834 26.20 30.77 12.51
CA SER A 834 26.84 31.94 11.95
C SER A 834 28.13 31.58 11.20
N SER A 835 28.97 30.74 11.79
CA SER A 835 30.21 30.24 11.17
C SER A 835 29.93 29.37 9.95
N PHE A 836 28.87 28.59 9.98
CA PHE A 836 28.43 27.80 8.81
C PHE A 836 27.89 28.67 7.65
N LYS A 837 27.17 29.78 7.98
CA LYS A 837 26.77 30.77 6.97
C LYS A 837 27.99 31.42 6.30
N ASN A 838 28.99 31.83 7.12
CA ASN A 838 30.22 32.42 6.60
C ASN A 838 31.04 31.40 5.76
N PHE A 839 31.08 30.14 6.17
CA PHE A 839 31.71 29.06 5.43
C PHE A 839 31.05 28.85 4.03
N THR A 840 29.73 28.85 3.99
CA THR A 840 29.00 28.70 2.73
C THR A 840 29.15 29.94 1.84
N LEU A 841 29.25 31.13 2.42
CA LEU A 841 29.53 32.39 1.71
C LEU A 841 30.93 32.39 1.09
N ALA A 842 31.96 31.96 1.84
CA ALA A 842 33.33 31.86 1.36
C ALA A 842 33.43 30.90 0.14
N LEU A 843 32.76 29.74 0.20
CA LEU A 843 32.69 28.83 -0.93
C LEU A 843 31.95 29.41 -2.13
N LYS A 844 30.92 30.23 -1.91
CA LYS A 844 30.19 30.90 -2.97
C LYS A 844 31.05 31.97 -3.65
N VAL A 845 31.74 32.80 -2.87
CA VAL A 845 32.69 33.84 -3.40
C VAL A 845 33.79 33.17 -4.19
N TYR A 846 34.40 32.11 -3.69
CA TYR A 846 35.40 31.33 -4.43
C TYR A 846 34.86 30.79 -5.75
N LYS A 847 33.64 30.26 -5.75
CA LYS A 847 33.02 29.75 -6.96
C LYS A 847 32.82 30.82 -8.02
N ASP A 848 32.42 32.04 -7.60
CA ASP A 848 32.10 33.14 -8.49
C ASP A 848 33.37 33.83 -8.99
N THR A 849 34.39 33.97 -8.14
CA THR A 849 35.65 34.70 -8.46
C THR A 849 36.80 33.79 -8.91
N GLY A 850 36.79 32.51 -8.49
CA GLY A 850 37.90 31.55 -8.71
C GLY A 850 39.20 31.92 -7.95
N ASN A 851 39.15 32.81 -6.94
CA ASN A 851 40.33 33.24 -6.20
C ASN A 851 40.52 32.38 -4.95
N VAL A 852 41.61 31.59 -4.92
CA VAL A 852 41.96 30.66 -3.81
C VAL A 852 42.41 31.43 -2.58
N THR A 853 43.14 32.51 -2.72
CA THR A 853 43.65 33.33 -1.62
C THR A 853 42.51 33.89 -0.78
N THR A 854 41.46 34.40 -1.41
CA THR A 854 40.22 34.85 -0.72
C THR A 854 39.51 33.76 0.03
N LEU A 855 39.51 32.52 -0.52
CA LEU A 855 38.93 31.34 0.13
C LEU A 855 39.73 31.00 1.40
N THR A 856 41.06 30.89 1.30
CA THR A 856 41.95 30.51 2.42
C THR A 856 41.91 31.55 3.55
N GLU A 857 41.93 32.86 3.25
CA GLU A 857 41.76 33.93 4.24
C GLU A 857 40.39 33.84 4.98
N SER A 858 39.34 33.55 4.23
CA SER A 858 38.00 33.34 4.81
C SER A 858 37.96 32.13 5.72
N LEU A 859 38.57 30.99 5.32
CA LEU A 859 38.66 29.79 6.14
C LEU A 859 39.50 30.06 7.42
N GLU A 860 40.62 30.77 7.33
CA GLU A 860 41.40 31.15 8.49
C GLU A 860 40.58 31.98 9.46
N THR A 861 39.81 32.92 8.99
CA THR A 861 38.97 33.76 9.85
C THR A 861 37.87 32.93 10.54
N ILE A 862 37.23 31.98 9.84
CA ILE A 862 36.18 31.11 10.38
C ILE A 862 36.73 30.13 11.41
N PHE A 863 37.93 29.57 11.19
CA PHE A 863 38.53 28.57 12.07
C PHE A 863 39.54 29.14 13.10
N ARG A 864 39.79 30.47 13.10
CA ARG A 864 40.73 31.13 14.03
C ARG A 864 40.39 30.84 15.49
N SER A 865 39.10 30.92 15.89
CA SER A 865 38.63 30.66 17.23
C SER A 865 38.30 29.17 17.49
N LYS A 866 38.40 28.32 16.48
CA LYS A 866 37.99 26.92 16.49
C LYS A 866 39.10 26.00 15.97
N SER A 867 40.35 26.22 16.50
CA SER A 867 41.56 25.52 16.04
C SER A 867 41.41 23.98 16.05
N HIS A 868 40.60 23.41 16.96
CA HIS A 868 40.31 21.98 17.03
C HIS A 868 39.44 21.43 15.87
N LEU A 869 38.85 22.31 15.04
CA LEU A 869 38.06 21.94 13.86
C LEU A 869 38.82 22.15 12.53
N LYS A 870 40.07 22.61 12.57
CA LYS A 870 40.86 22.87 11.37
C LYS A 870 41.13 21.63 10.53
N TYR A 871 41.03 20.43 11.11
CA TYR A 871 41.11 19.15 10.40
C TYR A 871 40.01 18.96 9.32
N LEU A 872 38.95 19.79 9.33
CA LEU A 872 37.91 19.80 8.32
C LEU A 872 38.36 20.50 7.02
N ILE A 873 39.38 21.38 7.05
CA ILE A 873 39.79 22.19 5.88
C ILE A 873 40.27 21.34 4.71
N PRO A 874 41.11 20.30 4.88
CA PRO A 874 41.57 19.46 3.76
C PRO A 874 40.45 18.78 2.97
N GLY A 875 39.34 18.44 3.60
CA GLY A 875 38.18 17.85 2.93
C GLY A 875 37.53 18.78 1.89
N LEU A 876 37.88 20.08 1.86
CA LEU A 876 37.46 21.03 0.83
C LEU A 876 38.13 20.82 -0.53
N GLU A 877 39.21 20.04 -0.62
CA GLU A 877 39.88 19.80 -1.88
C GLU A 877 38.96 19.31 -3.00
N SER A 878 37.94 18.55 -2.64
CA SER A 878 36.90 18.07 -3.57
C SER A 878 36.02 19.21 -4.16
N TYR A 879 36.02 20.41 -3.54
CA TYR A 879 35.27 21.58 -3.98
C TYR A 879 36.13 22.62 -4.71
N VAL A 880 37.45 22.46 -4.67
CA VAL A 880 38.40 23.31 -5.34
C VAL A 880 38.52 22.91 -6.82
N LYS A 881 38.52 23.92 -7.72
CA LYS A 881 38.70 23.68 -9.18
C LYS A 881 40.02 22.97 -9.43
N VAL A 882 40.05 22.03 -10.41
CA VAL A 882 41.24 21.19 -10.71
C VAL A 882 42.51 22.02 -10.87
N GLN A 883 42.44 23.18 -11.51
CA GLN A 883 43.59 24.10 -11.75
C GLN A 883 44.12 24.75 -10.48
N HIS A 884 43.35 24.79 -9.39
CA HIS A 884 43.71 25.40 -8.10
C HIS A 884 43.98 24.37 -6.99
N LYS A 885 43.89 23.08 -7.27
CA LYS A 885 44.11 22.05 -6.27
C LYS A 885 45.53 22.00 -5.73
N ALA A 886 46.53 22.23 -6.58
CA ALA A 886 47.91 22.27 -6.15
C ALA A 886 48.15 23.44 -5.15
N GLU A 887 47.67 24.64 -5.47
CA GLU A 887 47.77 25.84 -4.63
C GLU A 887 47.04 25.64 -3.26
N PHE A 888 45.86 25.01 -3.28
CA PHE A 888 45.13 24.71 -2.04
C PHE A 888 45.81 23.60 -1.21
N SER A 889 46.38 22.60 -1.86
CA SER A 889 47.12 21.53 -1.19
C SER A 889 48.40 22.08 -0.52
N ASP A 890 49.13 23.00 -1.20
CA ASP A 890 50.30 23.66 -0.66
C ASP A 890 49.93 24.53 0.58
N TYR A 891 48.80 25.26 0.52
CA TYR A 891 48.26 25.97 1.66
C TYR A 891 47.99 25.04 2.84
N CYS A 892 47.34 23.86 2.63
CA CYS A 892 47.07 22.90 3.67
C CYS A 892 48.36 22.33 4.30
N LYS A 893 49.42 22.05 3.47
CA LYS A 893 50.75 21.61 3.97
C LYS A 893 51.46 22.68 4.78
N GLN A 894 51.51 23.94 4.29
CA GLN A 894 52.13 25.05 4.99
C GLN A 894 51.50 25.33 6.38
N ASN A 895 50.19 24.99 6.54
CA ASN A 895 49.46 25.17 7.80
C ASN A 895 49.42 23.88 8.65
N GLY A 896 50.16 22.81 8.30
CA GLY A 896 50.22 21.56 9.03
C GLY A 896 48.86 20.82 9.10
N LEU A 897 48.06 20.93 8.05
CA LEU A 897 46.75 20.31 7.94
C LEU A 897 46.74 19.03 7.09
N LEU A 898 47.80 18.81 6.37
CA LEU A 898 48.14 17.58 5.58
C LEU A 898 49.56 17.18 5.90
N ASP A 899 49.85 15.88 6.12
CA ASP A 899 51.20 15.33 6.24
C ASP A 899 51.96 15.41 4.93
#